data_f730c30f72c263bed6316c65fed7a373
#
_entry.id   f730c30f72c263bed6316c65fed7a373
#
_cell.length_a   1.000
_cell.length_b   1.000
_cell.length_c   1.000
_cell.angle_alpha   90.00
_cell.angle_beta   90.00
_cell.angle_gamma   90.00
#
_symmetry.space_group_name_H-M   'P 1'
#
loop_
_entity.id
_entity.type
_entity.pdbx_description
1 polymer ?
#
loop_
_entity_poly.entity_id
_entity_poly.type
_entity_poly.pdbx_seq_one_letter_code
_entity_poly.pdbx_strand_id
1 'polypeptide(L)'
;QALARGAKPIMWSPVERTALAEAEVEYHDRKVPVVWVKFGIDFNAKPIRSRGDFLEISELVNAKVVIWTTTPWTIPANQAVSFNPNITYVAYEVEEVATEAELGFAPYAAVGDRLVLAENLASDVMSSAKVKRFKPLGTVDPHGWTLEHPLYHVGDFFQHAIPMLAGDHVTADAGTGFVHTAPAHGEDDFNVWLATDHTAQEIRQIVDADGRYTDDVPEPLKGLDIIVTSGKKRGEAGKANNEVIRLLAESGNLLGRGITTIRDAHSWRSKGPGSRRATPQSFIARDKPVHAGKTLRELAMKAISDTEFFPPTGRNRLSAMVESRPDWLISRQRNWGVPITLFVNTKGEPHTAALPKDQADKLNANIKAAIEKTGVDGWFATPLESFFEGTGVSAEGWEKVTDVLDVWFDSGTTHAFALRKRGIIDNATGQADVYMEGSDQHGGWFQSSLLESCATRGMAPYKQVVTHGMVVDAEGKKMSKSIGNTIEPDEFQKQHGIEILRLWTASADYWDDTRISDEIIKGTIETYRKLRNTLRYLLGALDGFTPEESLLSAHPREGGDPVRPEAPAFAGESGVESMPGLERFILHRLAELDSEVRAAFQVFDFKRVMTAIVNFVNVELSAVYFDIRKDALYCDPSFATSKAWDEETSVHGNRRRAVRTVMAAVMERLLCWLAPVMPFTTDEAFGESHLKGSAPSVHLLLFPETPAGWRDAALAARWEKIFRVRRVVTGALEVERREKRIGASLEAAPDVIISDKALIDAFAGEDAADLFITSGAVLVQAASGPAGAFALDDTPGIWVVPRLAPGIKCRRSWKYFDPATAMPGFPDITPRDALAVKAWDGAAG
;
A
#
# COMPACT_ATOMS: atom_id res chain seq x y z
N GLN A 1 12.58 20.66 -20.04
CA GLN A 1 12.50 19.29 -20.57
C GLN A 1 13.00 18.31 -19.50
N ALA A 2 12.15 17.33 -19.13
CA ALA A 2 12.50 16.35 -18.10
C ALA A 2 13.52 15.30 -18.57
N LEU A 3 13.56 14.99 -19.89
CA LEU A 3 14.49 14.02 -20.45
C LEU A 3 15.91 14.60 -20.50
N ALA A 4 16.86 13.87 -19.94
CA ALA A 4 18.29 14.20 -19.96
C ALA A 4 19.08 12.95 -20.38
N ARG A 5 20.20 13.16 -21.09
CA ARG A 5 21.17 12.12 -21.42
C ARG A 5 22.54 12.54 -20.90
N GLY A 6 23.30 11.60 -20.37
CA GLY A 6 24.64 11.85 -19.87
C GLY A 6 25.30 10.60 -19.30
N ALA A 7 26.61 10.68 -19.08
CA ALA A 7 27.34 9.62 -18.37
C ALA A 7 27.46 10.00 -16.90
N LYS A 8 26.85 9.16 -16.03
CA LYS A 8 26.97 9.26 -14.57
C LYS A 8 27.37 7.87 -14.04
N PRO A 9 28.04 7.76 -12.87
CA PRO A 9 28.29 6.47 -12.24
C PRO A 9 26.96 5.88 -11.72
N ILE A 10 26.40 4.97 -12.49
CA ILE A 10 25.18 4.26 -12.16
C ILE A 10 25.46 2.86 -11.64
N MET A 11 24.52 2.27 -10.91
CA MET A 11 24.60 0.86 -10.55
C MET A 11 24.50 0.01 -11.83
N TRP A 12 25.46 -0.91 -11.98
CA TRP A 12 25.62 -1.77 -13.15
C TRP A 12 25.73 -3.23 -12.73
N SER A 13 25.04 -4.12 -13.42
CA SER A 13 25.22 -5.56 -13.29
C SER A 13 26.13 -6.08 -14.39
N PRO A 14 27.39 -6.48 -14.09
CA PRO A 14 28.26 -7.11 -15.07
C PRO A 14 27.74 -8.47 -15.54
N VAL A 15 26.96 -9.16 -14.71
CA VAL A 15 26.36 -10.47 -15.03
C VAL A 15 25.28 -10.34 -16.10
N GLU A 16 24.45 -9.30 -16.02
CA GLU A 16 23.33 -9.04 -16.91
C GLU A 16 23.66 -8.01 -18.00
N ARG A 17 24.82 -7.33 -17.87
CA ARG A 17 25.33 -6.29 -18.79
C ARG A 17 24.33 -5.16 -18.94
N THR A 18 23.73 -4.69 -17.85
CA THR A 18 22.69 -3.64 -17.86
C THR A 18 22.77 -2.76 -16.62
N ALA A 19 22.28 -1.54 -16.79
CA ALA A 19 22.03 -0.63 -15.69
C ALA A 19 20.92 -1.16 -14.76
N LEU A 20 21.04 -0.85 -13.47
CA LEU A 20 20.04 -1.17 -12.43
C LEU A 20 19.51 0.15 -11.84
N ALA A 21 18.18 0.26 -11.73
CA ALA A 21 17.57 1.27 -10.91
C ALA A 21 17.66 0.88 -9.43
N GLU A 22 17.43 1.83 -8.52
CA GLU A 22 17.48 1.59 -7.08
C GLU A 22 16.53 0.48 -6.62
N ALA A 23 15.34 0.38 -7.22
CA ALA A 23 14.36 -0.68 -6.94
C ALA A 23 14.80 -2.08 -7.43
N GLU A 24 15.84 -2.16 -8.25
CA GLU A 24 16.41 -3.40 -8.78
C GLU A 24 17.65 -3.86 -8.00
N VAL A 25 17.99 -3.16 -6.92
CA VAL A 25 19.16 -3.44 -6.07
C VAL A 25 18.73 -4.01 -4.73
N GLU A 26 19.37 -5.11 -4.35
CA GLU A 26 19.27 -5.72 -3.02
C GLU A 26 20.62 -5.61 -2.31
N TYR A 27 20.61 -5.52 -0.99
CA TYR A 27 21.85 -5.40 -0.22
C TYR A 27 22.09 -6.67 0.57
N HIS A 28 23.28 -7.26 0.38
CA HIS A 28 23.72 -8.48 1.06
C HIS A 28 25.08 -8.29 1.72
N ASP A 29 25.29 -8.95 2.84
CA ASP A 29 26.60 -8.96 3.50
C ASP A 29 27.61 -9.75 2.66
N ARG A 30 28.75 -9.13 2.38
CA ARG A 30 29.83 -9.69 1.57
C ARG A 30 31.19 -9.43 2.18
N LYS A 31 32.06 -10.47 2.19
CA LYS A 31 33.46 -10.33 2.57
C LYS A 31 34.25 -9.79 1.38
N VAL A 32 34.94 -8.67 1.58
CA VAL A 32 35.75 -8.01 0.57
C VAL A 32 37.15 -7.72 1.06
N PRO A 33 38.15 -7.68 0.16
CA PRO A 33 39.49 -7.23 0.52
C PRO A 33 39.46 -5.74 0.86
N VAL A 34 40.30 -5.33 1.81
CA VAL A 34 40.52 -3.95 2.18
C VAL A 34 41.98 -3.64 2.18
N VAL A 35 42.33 -2.44 1.70
CA VAL A 35 43.73 -1.99 1.61
C VAL A 35 43.89 -0.56 2.16
N TRP A 36 45.04 -0.31 2.75
CA TRP A 36 45.55 1.02 3.06
C TRP A 36 46.67 1.33 2.07
N VAL A 37 46.57 2.44 1.35
CA VAL A 37 47.44 2.79 0.22
C VAL A 37 48.09 4.14 0.43
N LYS A 38 49.40 4.19 0.16
CA LYS A 38 50.26 5.40 0.31
C LYS A 38 50.30 6.14 -1.05
N PHE A 39 49.99 7.44 -1.04
CA PHE A 39 50.14 8.36 -2.19
C PHE A 39 51.28 9.32 -1.91
N GLY A 40 52.29 9.37 -2.76
CA GLY A 40 53.39 10.32 -2.59
C GLY A 40 52.95 11.77 -2.84
N ILE A 41 53.52 12.73 -2.17
CA ILE A 41 53.25 14.15 -2.42
C ILE A 41 54.19 14.60 -3.56
N ASP A 42 53.59 15.14 -4.64
CA ASP A 42 54.35 15.71 -5.78
C ASP A 42 54.75 17.16 -5.47
N PHE A 43 55.98 17.35 -5.09
CA PHE A 43 56.56 18.67 -4.82
C PHE A 43 56.93 19.48 -6.09
N ASN A 44 56.89 18.91 -7.29
CA ASN A 44 57.23 19.52 -8.55
C ASN A 44 56.04 20.16 -9.27
N ALA A 45 54.80 19.78 -8.93
CA ALA A 45 53.60 20.18 -9.65
C ALA A 45 53.18 21.64 -9.46
N LYS A 46 53.09 22.13 -8.22
CA LYS A 46 52.81 23.54 -7.85
C LYS A 46 53.46 23.81 -6.52
N PRO A 47 53.94 25.08 -6.25
CA PRO A 47 54.48 25.41 -4.96
C PRO A 47 53.41 25.29 -3.86
N ILE A 48 53.58 24.29 -2.99
CA ILE A 48 52.79 24.10 -1.78
C ILE A 48 53.09 25.28 -0.88
N ARG A 49 52.08 26.05 -0.46
CA ARG A 49 52.21 27.17 0.43
C ARG A 49 51.87 26.71 1.86
N SER A 50 52.82 26.81 2.76
CA SER A 50 52.49 26.70 4.21
C SER A 50 51.66 27.94 4.64
N ARG A 51 50.60 27.73 5.38
CA ARG A 51 49.79 28.79 5.97
C ARG A 51 49.92 28.72 7.50
N GLY A 52 50.60 29.67 8.10
CA GLY A 52 50.63 29.84 9.55
C GLY A 52 51.35 28.71 10.30
N ASP A 53 50.72 28.09 11.28
CA ASP A 53 51.28 27.12 12.22
C ASP A 53 51.42 25.67 11.65
N PHE A 54 51.29 25.46 10.32
CA PHE A 54 51.47 24.16 9.69
C PHE A 54 52.93 23.85 9.39
N LEU A 55 53.27 22.54 9.30
CA LEU A 55 54.61 22.07 8.95
C LEU A 55 55.11 22.68 7.65
N GLU A 56 56.41 23.01 7.67
CA GLU A 56 57.11 23.47 6.48
C GLU A 56 57.23 22.35 5.45
N ILE A 57 57.24 22.73 4.15
CA ILE A 57 57.30 21.77 3.02
C ILE A 57 58.51 20.87 3.12
N SER A 58 59.64 21.38 3.61
CA SER A 58 60.90 20.65 3.76
C SER A 58 60.77 19.49 4.77
N GLU A 59 59.85 19.60 5.70
CA GLU A 59 59.58 18.57 6.73
C GLU A 59 58.66 17.47 6.20
N LEU A 60 57.93 17.77 5.10
CA LEU A 60 57.01 16.83 4.43
C LEU A 60 57.73 16.00 3.33
N VAL A 61 59.01 16.19 3.07
CA VAL A 61 59.79 15.39 2.11
C VAL A 61 59.64 13.91 2.44
N ASN A 62 59.24 13.11 1.43
CA ASN A 62 58.90 11.68 1.53
C ASN A 62 57.66 11.38 2.38
N ALA A 63 56.87 12.34 2.83
CA ALA A 63 55.58 12.08 3.43
C ALA A 63 54.56 11.58 2.39
N LYS A 64 53.69 10.68 2.80
CA LYS A 64 52.66 10.05 1.96
C LYS A 64 51.30 10.21 2.59
N VAL A 65 50.30 10.63 1.79
CA VAL A 65 48.88 10.61 2.16
C VAL A 65 48.39 9.18 2.14
N VAL A 66 47.67 8.76 3.15
CA VAL A 66 47.14 7.40 3.23
C VAL A 66 45.65 7.41 3.02
N ILE A 67 45.17 6.58 2.09
CA ILE A 67 43.77 6.28 1.89
C ILE A 67 43.43 4.85 2.32
N TRP A 68 42.15 4.59 2.52
CA TRP A 68 41.59 3.28 2.80
C TRP A 68 40.47 2.99 1.81
N THR A 69 40.45 1.76 1.23
CA THR A 69 39.37 1.36 0.33
C THR A 69 39.03 -0.13 0.46
N THR A 70 37.75 -0.46 0.29
CA THR A 70 37.20 -1.82 0.18
C THR A 70 37.14 -2.32 -1.25
N THR A 71 37.50 -1.50 -2.21
CA THR A 71 37.46 -1.78 -3.66
C THR A 71 38.82 -1.55 -4.29
N PRO A 72 39.85 -2.40 -4.01
CA PRO A 72 41.20 -2.20 -4.57
C PRO A 72 41.23 -2.08 -6.09
N TRP A 73 40.32 -2.70 -6.79
CA TRP A 73 40.18 -2.63 -8.27
C TRP A 73 39.87 -1.21 -8.79
N THR A 74 39.42 -0.27 -7.94
CA THR A 74 39.19 1.12 -8.39
C THR A 74 40.45 1.98 -8.35
N ILE A 75 41.53 1.55 -7.68
CA ILE A 75 42.79 2.28 -7.60
C ILE A 75 43.37 2.66 -8.98
N PRO A 76 43.37 1.78 -10.00
CA PRO A 76 43.82 2.17 -11.34
C PRO A 76 42.99 3.28 -12.01
N ALA A 77 41.74 3.50 -11.56
CA ALA A 77 40.87 4.58 -12.04
C ALA A 77 40.98 5.86 -11.19
N ASN A 78 41.91 5.92 -10.25
CA ASN A 78 42.05 7.10 -9.37
C ASN A 78 42.37 8.34 -10.18
N GLN A 79 41.64 9.45 -9.90
CA GLN A 79 41.87 10.74 -10.53
C GLN A 79 42.08 11.89 -9.51
N ALA A 80 41.69 11.65 -8.22
CA ALA A 80 41.89 12.62 -7.15
C ALA A 80 41.95 11.91 -5.79
N VAL A 81 42.28 12.66 -4.74
CA VAL A 81 42.05 12.28 -3.34
C VAL A 81 41.25 13.38 -2.67
N SER A 82 40.15 13.01 -2.05
CA SER A 82 39.27 13.97 -1.35
C SER A 82 39.66 14.10 0.12
N PHE A 83 39.54 15.33 0.67
CA PHE A 83 39.75 15.65 2.06
C PHE A 83 38.64 16.59 2.57
N ASN A 84 38.45 16.69 3.88
CA ASN A 84 37.49 17.64 4.45
C ASN A 84 38.23 18.77 5.18
N PRO A 85 38.06 20.05 4.78
CA PRO A 85 38.72 21.18 5.42
C PRO A 85 38.46 21.37 6.91
N ASN A 86 37.42 20.72 7.44
CA ASN A 86 37.06 20.78 8.86
C ASN A 86 37.73 19.70 9.71
N ILE A 87 38.53 18.80 9.08
CA ILE A 87 39.26 17.75 9.79
C ILE A 87 40.73 18.19 10.03
N THR A 88 41.26 17.91 11.22
CA THR A 88 42.67 18.14 11.52
C THR A 88 43.52 17.01 10.97
N TYR A 89 44.47 17.32 10.11
CA TYR A 89 45.43 16.36 9.54
C TYR A 89 46.81 16.55 10.16
N VAL A 90 47.45 15.43 10.45
CA VAL A 90 48.79 15.41 11.09
C VAL A 90 49.71 14.48 10.32
N ALA A 91 50.94 14.89 10.13
CA ALA A 91 52.03 14.05 9.64
C ALA A 91 52.65 13.28 10.82
N TYR A 92 52.90 12.00 10.63
CA TYR A 92 53.49 11.11 11.63
C TYR A 92 54.71 10.41 11.05
N GLU A 93 55.71 10.12 11.90
CA GLU A 93 56.86 9.31 11.55
C GLU A 93 56.79 7.98 12.31
N VAL A 94 56.91 6.89 11.57
CA VAL A 94 56.95 5.50 12.11
C VAL A 94 58.27 5.26 12.78
N GLU A 95 58.28 4.96 14.08
CA GLU A 95 59.51 4.67 14.89
C GLU A 95 59.73 3.19 15.08
N GLU A 96 58.67 2.37 15.12
CA GLU A 96 58.77 0.92 15.33
C GLU A 96 57.63 0.19 14.64
N VAL A 97 57.92 -0.91 13.97
CA VAL A 97 56.95 -1.82 13.35
C VAL A 97 57.07 -3.22 13.98
N ALA A 98 55.99 -4.01 13.89
CA ALA A 98 56.05 -5.40 14.31
C ALA A 98 56.99 -6.18 13.37
N THR A 99 57.75 -7.11 13.94
CA THR A 99 58.70 -7.91 13.18
C THR A 99 58.03 -9.08 12.42
N GLU A 100 58.68 -9.57 11.38
CA GLU A 100 58.20 -10.73 10.65
C GLU A 100 58.05 -11.96 11.54
N ALA A 101 58.92 -12.09 12.54
CA ALA A 101 58.86 -13.19 13.52
C ALA A 101 57.60 -13.17 14.39
N GLU A 102 57.10 -11.95 14.69
CA GLU A 102 55.86 -11.76 15.47
C GLU A 102 54.60 -11.97 14.66
N LEU A 103 54.64 -11.64 13.39
CA LEU A 103 53.45 -11.66 12.51
C LEU A 103 53.32 -12.91 11.60
N GLY A 104 54.45 -13.57 11.36
CA GLY A 104 54.57 -14.65 10.36
C GLY A 104 54.61 -14.15 8.90
N PHE A 105 54.71 -12.82 8.72
CA PHE A 105 54.87 -12.13 7.43
C PHE A 105 55.55 -10.79 7.59
N ALA A 106 56.22 -10.28 6.57
CA ALA A 106 56.82 -8.94 6.61
C ALA A 106 55.76 -7.84 6.60
N PRO A 107 55.75 -6.90 7.55
CA PRO A 107 54.82 -5.74 7.49
C PRO A 107 55.13 -4.86 6.27
N TYR A 108 54.11 -4.20 5.75
CA TYR A 108 54.27 -3.27 4.62
C TYR A 108 54.73 -1.87 5.07
N ALA A 109 54.52 -1.53 6.34
CA ALA A 109 55.04 -0.29 6.95
C ALA A 109 56.53 -0.46 7.28
N ALA A 110 57.32 0.58 7.15
CA ALA A 110 58.76 0.60 7.49
C ALA A 110 59.08 1.67 8.51
N VAL A 111 60.09 1.44 9.32
CA VAL A 111 60.64 2.49 10.20
C VAL A 111 61.15 3.65 9.37
N GLY A 112 60.77 4.89 9.73
CA GLY A 112 61.04 6.10 8.95
C GLY A 112 59.96 6.46 7.93
N ASP A 113 58.90 5.61 7.71
CA ASP A 113 57.76 6.03 6.91
C ASP A 113 57.12 7.29 7.55
N ARG A 114 56.84 8.32 6.71
CA ARG A 114 56.12 9.53 7.09
C ARG A 114 54.72 9.47 6.47
N LEU A 115 53.69 9.47 7.32
CA LEU A 115 52.30 9.21 6.93
C LEU A 115 51.43 10.38 7.35
N VAL A 116 50.60 10.89 6.42
CA VAL A 116 49.62 11.95 6.70
C VAL A 116 48.26 11.31 6.88
N LEU A 117 47.63 11.57 8.01
CA LEU A 117 46.34 11.00 8.44
C LEU A 117 45.50 12.04 9.18
N ALA A 118 44.19 11.83 9.27
CA ALA A 118 43.38 12.54 10.24
C ALA A 118 43.81 12.20 11.67
N GLU A 119 43.93 13.18 12.54
CA GLU A 119 44.47 13.04 13.88
C GLU A 119 43.75 11.95 14.69
N ASN A 120 42.43 11.96 14.68
CA ASN A 120 41.60 11.02 15.45
C ASN A 120 41.60 9.59 14.89
N LEU A 121 42.01 9.34 13.63
CA LEU A 121 42.05 8.02 12.98
C LEU A 121 43.47 7.41 12.97
N ALA A 122 44.48 8.18 13.31
CA ALA A 122 45.89 7.78 13.20
C ALA A 122 46.21 6.48 13.96
N SER A 123 45.70 6.35 15.18
CA SER A 123 45.95 5.14 16.02
C SER A 123 45.44 3.87 15.39
N ASP A 124 44.24 3.91 14.85
CA ASP A 124 43.56 2.73 14.22
C ASP A 124 44.28 2.32 12.92
N VAL A 125 44.66 3.31 12.10
CA VAL A 125 45.41 3.11 10.87
C VAL A 125 46.79 2.51 11.16
N MET A 126 47.52 3.08 12.14
CA MET A 126 48.86 2.59 12.56
C MET A 126 48.79 1.15 13.09
N SER A 127 47.76 0.87 13.89
CA SER A 127 47.53 -0.53 14.38
C SER A 127 47.24 -1.49 13.21
N SER A 128 46.42 -1.07 12.25
CA SER A 128 46.12 -1.88 11.05
C SER A 128 47.36 -2.12 10.19
N ALA A 129 48.25 -1.13 10.11
CA ALA A 129 49.52 -1.18 9.41
C ALA A 129 50.63 -1.95 10.19
N LYS A 130 50.34 -2.49 11.38
CA LYS A 130 51.28 -3.21 12.24
C LYS A 130 52.41 -2.31 12.77
N VAL A 131 52.15 -1.00 12.90
CA VAL A 131 53.08 -0.03 13.55
C VAL A 131 52.87 -0.11 15.06
N LYS A 132 53.98 -0.24 15.83
CA LYS A 132 53.96 -0.34 17.28
C LYS A 132 54.17 1.03 17.95
N ARG A 133 55.05 1.86 17.35
CA ARG A 133 55.31 3.19 17.85
C ARG A 133 55.51 4.20 16.73
N PHE A 134 54.94 5.37 16.90
CA PHE A 134 55.00 6.48 15.96
C PHE A 134 54.94 7.80 16.73
N LYS A 135 55.44 8.87 16.14
CA LYS A 135 55.40 10.21 16.71
C LYS A 135 54.77 11.20 15.76
N PRO A 136 54.00 12.19 16.27
CA PRO A 136 53.54 13.29 15.44
C PRO A 136 54.69 14.23 15.06
N LEU A 137 54.71 14.67 13.80
CA LEU A 137 55.66 15.69 13.32
C LEU A 137 55.01 17.08 13.42
N GLY A 138 53.75 17.22 13.11
CA GLY A 138 52.97 18.44 13.18
C GLY A 138 51.73 18.40 12.29
N THR A 139 50.90 19.44 12.42
CA THR A 139 49.66 19.59 11.60
C THR A 139 49.98 20.00 10.18
N VAL A 140 49.12 19.59 9.22
CA VAL A 140 49.27 19.88 7.79
C VAL A 140 47.96 20.40 7.21
N ASP A 141 48.06 21.24 6.17
CA ASP A 141 46.92 21.67 5.35
C ASP A 141 47.04 21.03 3.96
N PRO A 142 46.20 20.03 3.62
CA PRO A 142 46.25 19.33 2.33
C PRO A 142 45.76 20.19 1.14
N HIS A 143 45.25 21.38 1.41
CA HIS A 143 44.65 22.23 0.36
C HIS A 143 45.65 22.60 -0.71
N GLY A 144 45.29 22.27 -1.96
CA GLY A 144 46.11 22.61 -3.13
C GLY A 144 47.29 21.66 -3.39
N TRP A 145 47.43 20.57 -2.55
CA TRP A 145 48.44 19.56 -2.83
C TRP A 145 48.13 18.80 -4.13
N THR A 146 49.17 18.29 -4.73
CA THR A 146 49.11 17.31 -5.84
C THR A 146 49.86 16.07 -5.38
N LEU A 147 49.30 14.92 -5.67
CA LEU A 147 49.88 13.62 -5.31
C LEU A 147 50.30 12.85 -6.56
N GLU A 148 51.23 11.91 -6.35
CA GLU A 148 51.61 10.89 -7.35
C GLU A 148 50.70 9.68 -7.24
N HIS A 149 50.30 9.13 -8.37
CA HIS A 149 49.54 7.89 -8.39
C HIS A 149 50.34 6.73 -7.74
N PRO A 150 49.76 5.86 -6.88
CA PRO A 150 50.52 4.82 -6.21
C PRO A 150 51.13 3.76 -7.13
N LEU A 151 50.69 3.68 -8.38
CA LEU A 151 51.21 2.83 -9.44
C LEU A 151 52.03 3.62 -10.50
N TYR A 152 52.45 4.84 -10.17
CA TYR A 152 53.17 5.74 -11.11
C TYR A 152 54.30 5.03 -11.93
N HIS A 153 55.04 4.11 -11.28
CA HIS A 153 56.17 3.39 -11.90
C HIS A 153 55.76 2.16 -12.70
N VAL A 154 54.47 1.79 -12.75
CA VAL A 154 53.96 0.63 -13.48
C VAL A 154 53.81 0.92 -14.99
N GLY A 155 53.57 2.18 -15.36
CA GLY A 155 53.46 2.59 -16.74
C GLY A 155 52.95 4.03 -16.93
N ASP A 156 53.10 4.56 -18.11
CA ASP A 156 52.77 5.97 -18.46
C ASP A 156 51.30 6.33 -18.20
N PHE A 157 50.42 5.33 -18.23
CA PHE A 157 48.98 5.48 -17.90
C PHE A 157 48.79 6.12 -16.53
N PHE A 158 49.63 5.80 -15.56
CA PHE A 158 49.54 6.28 -14.16
C PHE A 158 50.32 7.58 -13.92
N GLN A 159 51.02 8.12 -14.94
CA GLN A 159 51.85 9.32 -14.81
C GLN A 159 51.02 10.60 -15.03
N HIS A 160 50.00 10.79 -14.20
CA HIS A 160 49.17 11.99 -14.16
C HIS A 160 49.06 12.53 -12.73
N ALA A 161 48.87 13.83 -12.66
CA ALA A 161 48.69 14.52 -11.38
C ALA A 161 47.39 14.11 -10.68
N ILE A 162 47.47 13.84 -9.40
CA ILE A 162 46.33 13.52 -8.54
C ILE A 162 46.03 14.74 -7.65
N PRO A 163 45.07 15.62 -7.98
CA PRO A 163 44.72 16.77 -7.16
C PRO A 163 44.07 16.35 -5.85
N MET A 164 44.29 17.18 -4.80
CA MET A 164 43.49 17.10 -3.57
C MET A 164 42.23 17.93 -3.71
N LEU A 165 41.05 17.32 -3.51
CA LEU A 165 39.75 17.98 -3.63
C LEU A 165 39.05 18.08 -2.29
N ALA A 166 38.51 19.27 -1.99
CA ALA A 166 37.71 19.47 -0.77
C ALA A 166 36.32 18.86 -0.96
N GLY A 167 35.87 18.00 -0.01
CA GLY A 167 34.56 17.33 -0.10
C GLY A 167 33.98 17.02 1.28
N ASP A 168 32.74 17.40 1.49
CA ASP A 168 32.00 17.18 2.75
C ASP A 168 31.67 15.71 3.05
N HIS A 169 31.72 14.84 2.03
CA HIS A 169 31.54 13.39 2.18
C HIS A 169 32.67 12.68 2.93
N VAL A 170 33.83 13.37 3.11
CA VAL A 170 34.94 12.83 3.90
C VAL A 170 34.63 13.03 5.38
N THR A 171 34.60 11.95 6.15
CA THR A 171 34.28 11.96 7.59
C THR A 171 35.49 11.60 8.43
N ALA A 172 35.40 11.90 9.73
CA ALA A 172 36.47 11.66 10.70
C ALA A 172 36.20 10.43 11.58
N ASP A 173 35.21 9.63 11.27
CA ASP A 173 34.75 8.48 12.05
C ASP A 173 35.17 7.13 11.46
N ALA A 174 35.63 7.11 10.19
CA ALA A 174 36.09 5.89 9.53
C ALA A 174 37.23 6.16 8.52
N GLY A 175 38.01 5.13 8.22
CA GLY A 175 39.06 5.19 7.20
C GLY A 175 40.36 5.85 7.66
N THR A 176 40.78 6.90 6.95
CA THR A 176 42.07 7.59 7.20
C THR A 176 41.90 9.12 7.28
N GLY A 177 40.67 9.62 7.06
CA GLY A 177 40.42 11.05 6.85
C GLY A 177 40.65 11.53 5.40
N PHE A 178 41.06 10.64 4.50
CA PHE A 178 41.16 10.87 3.06
C PHE A 178 40.42 9.79 2.29
N VAL A 179 39.76 10.18 1.20
CA VAL A 179 39.00 9.28 0.34
C VAL A 179 39.63 9.24 -1.05
N HIS A 180 39.96 8.04 -1.50
CA HIS A 180 40.35 7.76 -2.87
C HIS A 180 39.18 8.09 -3.80
N THR A 181 39.41 8.94 -4.79
CA THR A 181 38.36 9.49 -5.66
C THR A 181 38.53 8.93 -7.08
N ALA A 182 37.57 8.08 -7.50
CA ALA A 182 37.46 7.52 -8.83
C ALA A 182 36.10 7.88 -9.46
N PRO A 183 35.98 9.01 -10.16
CA PRO A 183 34.70 9.60 -10.61
C PRO A 183 33.87 8.67 -11.52
N ALA A 184 34.48 7.69 -12.17
CA ALA A 184 33.75 6.68 -12.95
C ALA A 184 33.03 5.64 -12.09
N HIS A 185 33.39 5.47 -10.80
CA HIS A 185 33.01 4.35 -9.97
C HIS A 185 32.39 4.76 -8.60
N GLY A 186 32.34 6.06 -8.30
CA GLY A 186 31.73 6.61 -7.08
C GLY A 186 30.81 7.79 -7.42
N GLU A 187 29.65 7.88 -6.76
CA GLU A 187 28.71 8.99 -6.96
C GLU A 187 29.21 10.27 -6.28
N ASP A 188 29.68 10.16 -5.03
CA ASP A 188 30.30 11.27 -4.32
C ASP A 188 31.59 11.73 -5.03
N ASP A 189 32.39 10.78 -5.53
CA ASP A 189 33.58 11.04 -6.33
C ASP A 189 33.27 11.83 -7.60
N PHE A 190 32.19 11.44 -8.29
CA PHE A 190 31.69 12.14 -9.49
C PHE A 190 31.23 13.56 -9.18
N ASN A 191 30.50 13.71 -8.08
CA ASN A 191 29.96 15.01 -7.69
C ASN A 191 31.07 15.98 -7.26
N VAL A 192 32.03 15.52 -6.45
CA VAL A 192 33.16 16.36 -6.02
C VAL A 192 34.06 16.73 -7.21
N TRP A 193 34.22 15.83 -8.17
CA TRP A 193 34.96 16.09 -9.42
C TRP A 193 34.31 17.21 -10.23
N LEU A 194 32.99 17.14 -10.46
CA LEU A 194 32.27 18.16 -11.22
C LEU A 194 32.03 19.48 -10.47
N ALA A 195 32.16 19.49 -9.14
CA ALA A 195 32.09 20.71 -8.33
C ALA A 195 33.35 21.59 -8.48
N THR A 196 34.36 21.09 -9.16
CA THR A 196 35.61 21.81 -9.51
C THR A 196 35.64 22.22 -10.99
N ASP A 197 36.77 22.68 -11.46
CA ASP A 197 36.94 23.05 -12.89
C ASP A 197 37.02 21.84 -13.85
N HIS A 198 36.82 20.61 -13.34
CA HIS A 198 36.88 19.40 -14.16
C HIS A 198 35.56 19.09 -14.84
N THR A 199 35.63 18.35 -15.94
CA THR A 199 34.48 17.96 -16.76
C THR A 199 34.21 16.46 -16.75
N ALA A 200 32.97 16.05 -17.13
CA ALA A 200 32.63 14.65 -17.27
C ALA A 200 33.42 13.91 -18.36
N GLN A 201 33.93 14.63 -19.35
CA GLN A 201 34.74 14.08 -20.45
C GLN A 201 36.15 13.66 -20.01
N GLU A 202 36.66 14.22 -18.92
CA GLU A 202 37.98 13.89 -18.36
C GLU A 202 37.92 12.62 -17.46
N ILE A 203 36.72 12.07 -17.22
CA ILE A 203 36.54 10.90 -16.37
C ILE A 203 37.03 9.64 -17.10
N ARG A 204 37.96 8.93 -16.45
CA ARG A 204 38.57 7.71 -17.00
C ARG A 204 37.72 6.49 -16.69
N GLN A 205 37.03 5.97 -17.73
CA GLN A 205 36.24 4.74 -17.62
C GLN A 205 37.13 3.55 -18.04
N ILE A 206 37.64 2.80 -17.11
CA ILE A 206 38.59 1.69 -17.34
C ILE A 206 37.96 0.29 -17.16
N VAL A 207 36.66 0.20 -16.93
CA VAL A 207 35.94 -1.07 -16.78
C VAL A 207 34.85 -1.16 -17.81
N ASP A 208 34.81 -2.24 -18.58
CA ASP A 208 33.85 -2.50 -19.63
C ASP A 208 32.46 -2.99 -19.06
N ALA A 209 31.56 -3.32 -19.97
CA ALA A 209 30.22 -3.82 -19.61
C ALA A 209 30.23 -5.21 -18.94
N ASP A 210 31.26 -6.01 -19.17
CA ASP A 210 31.45 -7.33 -18.58
C ASP A 210 32.10 -7.29 -17.19
N GLY A 211 32.44 -6.08 -16.69
CA GLY A 211 33.17 -5.92 -15.44
C GLY A 211 34.65 -6.33 -15.57
N ARG A 212 35.29 -6.03 -16.70
CA ARG A 212 36.71 -6.27 -16.96
C ARG A 212 37.42 -4.97 -17.23
N TYR A 213 38.67 -4.91 -16.87
CA TYR A 213 39.49 -3.79 -17.29
C TYR A 213 39.61 -3.74 -18.81
N THR A 214 39.49 -2.54 -19.38
CA THR A 214 39.60 -2.26 -20.81
C THR A 214 41.06 -2.40 -21.31
N ASP A 215 41.23 -2.28 -22.62
CA ASP A 215 42.54 -2.29 -23.24
C ASP A 215 43.37 -1.02 -22.99
N ASP A 216 42.75 0.01 -22.40
CA ASP A 216 43.43 1.29 -22.07
C ASP A 216 44.40 1.19 -20.90
N VAL A 217 44.16 0.22 -19.98
CA VAL A 217 45.04 0.02 -18.82
C VAL A 217 46.27 -0.82 -19.24
N PRO A 218 47.43 -0.60 -18.59
CA PRO A 218 48.67 -1.36 -18.94
C PRO A 218 48.61 -2.80 -18.48
N GLU A 219 49.43 -3.64 -19.11
CA GLU A 219 49.77 -4.97 -18.58
C GLU A 219 50.41 -4.82 -17.17
N PRO A 220 50.07 -5.65 -16.20
CA PRO A 220 49.30 -6.92 -16.27
C PRO A 220 47.82 -6.78 -15.90
N LEU A 221 47.22 -5.60 -15.88
CA LEU A 221 45.84 -5.36 -15.48
C LEU A 221 44.82 -5.67 -16.57
N LYS A 222 45.21 -5.53 -17.85
CA LYS A 222 44.35 -5.65 -19.00
C LYS A 222 43.50 -6.90 -19.02
N GLY A 223 42.19 -6.74 -19.22
CA GLY A 223 41.21 -7.84 -19.32
C GLY A 223 40.91 -8.61 -18.03
N LEU A 224 41.48 -8.20 -16.91
CA LEU A 224 41.18 -8.85 -15.62
C LEU A 224 39.76 -8.52 -15.12
N ASP A 225 39.07 -9.55 -14.63
CA ASP A 225 37.73 -9.41 -14.03
C ASP A 225 37.83 -8.66 -12.68
N ILE A 226 36.96 -7.65 -12.46
CA ILE A 226 36.77 -7.02 -11.13
C ILE A 226 35.86 -7.86 -10.25
N ILE A 227 34.91 -8.56 -10.84
CA ILE A 227 33.96 -9.50 -10.23
C ILE A 227 33.86 -10.73 -11.14
N VAL A 228 33.78 -11.92 -10.56
CA VAL A 228 33.56 -13.14 -11.33
C VAL A 228 32.08 -13.21 -11.77
N THR A 229 31.82 -13.19 -13.08
CA THR A 229 30.46 -13.12 -13.63
C THR A 229 29.82 -14.46 -13.93
N SER A 230 30.59 -15.60 -13.91
CA SER A 230 30.08 -16.89 -14.32
C SER A 230 30.70 -18.07 -13.52
N GLY A 231 30.07 -19.24 -13.61
CA GLY A 231 30.55 -20.49 -12.99
C GLY A 231 30.25 -20.56 -11.49
N LYS A 232 30.91 -21.54 -10.81
CA LYS A 232 30.69 -21.82 -9.37
C LYS A 232 31.15 -20.67 -8.45
N LYS A 233 32.03 -19.81 -8.92
CA LYS A 233 32.59 -18.67 -8.20
C LYS A 233 31.91 -17.35 -8.56
N ARG A 234 30.79 -17.39 -9.26
CA ARG A 234 30.03 -16.18 -9.61
C ARG A 234 29.77 -15.33 -8.36
N GLY A 235 30.09 -14.05 -8.46
CA GLY A 235 29.93 -13.09 -7.36
C GLY A 235 31.15 -12.94 -6.44
N GLU A 236 32.17 -13.81 -6.55
CA GLU A 236 33.43 -13.60 -5.83
C GLU A 236 34.22 -12.41 -6.41
N ALA A 237 35.14 -11.88 -5.60
CA ALA A 237 36.08 -10.86 -6.08
C ALA A 237 36.91 -11.39 -7.26
N GLY A 238 37.00 -10.58 -8.33
CA GLY A 238 37.77 -10.94 -9.51
C GLY A 238 39.28 -10.86 -9.30
N LYS A 239 40.03 -11.31 -10.30
CA LYS A 239 41.51 -11.32 -10.28
C LYS A 239 42.11 -9.91 -10.21
N ALA A 240 41.42 -8.89 -10.69
CA ALA A 240 41.82 -7.48 -10.63
C ALA A 240 42.21 -7.03 -9.23
N ASN A 241 41.44 -7.41 -8.21
CA ASN A 241 41.76 -7.03 -6.81
C ASN A 241 43.12 -7.55 -6.34
N ASN A 242 43.40 -8.80 -6.60
CA ASN A 242 44.66 -9.40 -6.17
C ASN A 242 45.87 -8.85 -6.93
N GLU A 243 45.68 -8.55 -8.24
CA GLU A 243 46.74 -7.99 -9.05
C GLU A 243 47.07 -6.55 -8.66
N VAL A 244 46.05 -5.71 -8.41
CA VAL A 244 46.28 -4.36 -7.89
C VAL A 244 46.98 -4.41 -6.52
N ILE A 245 46.59 -5.31 -5.62
CA ILE A 245 47.24 -5.45 -4.31
C ILE A 245 48.71 -5.89 -4.50
N ARG A 246 49.02 -6.80 -5.44
CA ARG A 246 50.39 -7.22 -5.78
C ARG A 246 51.23 -6.04 -6.27
N LEU A 247 50.71 -5.27 -7.23
CA LEU A 247 51.40 -4.09 -7.79
C LEU A 247 51.64 -3.00 -6.72
N LEU A 248 50.67 -2.74 -5.83
CA LEU A 248 50.83 -1.82 -4.69
C LEU A 248 51.92 -2.27 -3.72
N ALA A 249 52.02 -3.58 -3.49
CA ALA A 249 53.07 -4.13 -2.63
C ALA A 249 54.45 -4.02 -3.30
N GLU A 250 54.56 -4.32 -4.59
CA GLU A 250 55.81 -4.22 -5.37
C GLU A 250 56.30 -2.78 -5.51
N SER A 251 55.38 -1.84 -5.65
CA SER A 251 55.71 -0.39 -5.70
C SER A 251 56.04 0.20 -4.33
N GLY A 252 55.91 -0.55 -3.22
CA GLY A 252 56.13 -0.05 -1.85
C GLY A 252 55.01 0.89 -1.36
N ASN A 253 53.91 0.98 -2.05
CA ASN A 253 52.81 1.88 -1.73
C ASN A 253 51.63 1.19 -1.02
N LEU A 254 51.66 -0.12 -0.82
CA LEU A 254 50.76 -0.79 0.12
C LEU A 254 51.23 -0.53 1.56
N LEU A 255 50.35 -0.07 2.44
CA LEU A 255 50.61 0.11 3.88
C LEU A 255 50.04 -1.02 4.71
N GLY A 256 48.91 -1.56 4.30
CA GLY A 256 48.23 -2.64 4.99
C GLY A 256 47.16 -3.28 4.13
N ARG A 257 46.80 -4.53 4.46
CA ARG A 257 45.70 -5.27 3.83
C ARG A 257 44.91 -6.08 4.86
N GLY A 258 43.65 -6.32 4.56
CA GLY A 258 42.78 -7.13 5.40
C GLY A 258 41.58 -7.65 4.65
N ILE A 259 40.61 -8.19 5.37
CA ILE A 259 39.28 -8.57 4.89
C ILE A 259 38.26 -7.93 5.82
N THR A 260 37.24 -7.31 5.27
CA THR A 260 36.11 -6.79 6.02
C THR A 260 34.79 -7.27 5.45
N THR A 261 33.71 -7.15 6.20
CA THR A 261 32.34 -7.42 5.71
C THR A 261 31.65 -6.11 5.45
N ILE A 262 31.15 -5.93 4.23
CA ILE A 262 30.36 -4.77 3.82
C ILE A 262 28.96 -5.22 3.42
N ARG A 263 28.01 -4.31 3.52
CA ARG A 263 26.68 -4.46 2.95
C ARG A 263 26.73 -4.01 1.50
N ASP A 264 26.86 -4.98 0.58
CA ASP A 264 27.16 -4.77 -0.85
C ASP A 264 25.89 -4.83 -1.70
N ALA A 265 25.82 -4.01 -2.74
CA ALA A 265 24.71 -3.91 -3.66
C ALA A 265 24.72 -5.05 -4.69
N HIS A 266 23.61 -5.77 -4.83
CA HIS A 266 23.43 -6.93 -5.71
C HIS A 266 22.24 -6.71 -6.64
N SER A 267 22.30 -7.24 -7.85
CA SER A 267 21.15 -7.31 -8.73
C SER A 267 20.05 -8.20 -8.14
N TRP A 268 18.82 -7.68 -8.08
CA TRP A 268 17.66 -8.43 -7.60
C TRP A 268 17.37 -9.71 -8.40
N ARG A 269 17.78 -9.75 -9.67
CA ARG A 269 17.53 -10.86 -10.59
C ARG A 269 18.60 -11.94 -10.52
N SER A 270 19.86 -11.57 -10.77
CA SER A 270 20.98 -12.53 -10.78
C SER A 270 21.52 -12.85 -9.39
N LYS A 271 21.16 -12.03 -8.38
CA LYS A 271 21.76 -12.05 -7.03
C LYS A 271 23.27 -11.89 -7.04
N GLY A 272 23.84 -11.46 -8.17
CA GLY A 272 25.25 -11.14 -8.31
C GLY A 272 25.55 -9.72 -7.85
N PRO A 273 26.78 -9.46 -7.31
CA PRO A 273 27.17 -8.12 -6.90
C PRO A 273 27.23 -7.18 -8.11
N GLY A 274 26.79 -5.93 -7.89
CA GLY A 274 26.90 -4.85 -8.84
C GLY A 274 28.21 -4.10 -8.71
N SER A 275 28.47 -3.21 -9.65
CA SER A 275 29.50 -2.18 -9.59
C SER A 275 28.95 -0.84 -10.06
N ARG A 276 29.51 0.26 -9.64
CA ARG A 276 29.19 1.55 -10.26
C ARG A 276 30.02 1.74 -11.52
N ARG A 277 29.39 2.26 -12.58
CA ARG A 277 30.03 2.49 -13.87
C ARG A 277 29.47 3.74 -14.53
N ALA A 278 30.31 4.68 -14.90
CA ALA A 278 29.92 5.83 -15.72
C ALA A 278 29.72 5.38 -17.17
N THR A 279 28.50 5.49 -17.68
CA THR A 279 28.15 5.13 -19.06
C THR A 279 27.01 6.03 -19.55
N PRO A 280 26.97 6.39 -20.85
CA PRO A 280 25.89 7.18 -21.40
C PRO A 280 24.53 6.52 -21.20
N GLN A 281 23.63 7.22 -20.50
CA GLN A 281 22.30 6.72 -20.15
C GLN A 281 21.26 7.83 -20.34
N SER A 282 19.98 7.42 -20.35
CA SER A 282 18.84 8.32 -20.40
C SER A 282 18.17 8.42 -19.01
N PHE A 283 17.86 9.64 -18.59
CA PHE A 283 17.32 9.95 -17.27
C PHE A 283 16.09 10.86 -17.40
N ILE A 284 15.18 10.73 -16.44
CA ILE A 284 14.18 11.77 -16.13
C ILE A 284 14.75 12.66 -15.03
N ALA A 285 15.16 13.87 -15.42
CA ALA A 285 15.73 14.86 -14.51
C ALA A 285 14.63 15.40 -13.59
N ARG A 286 14.89 15.38 -12.27
CA ARG A 286 13.90 15.81 -11.27
C ARG A 286 14.04 17.27 -10.88
N ASP A 287 15.26 17.80 -10.94
CA ASP A 287 15.61 19.13 -10.45
C ASP A 287 15.78 20.17 -11.57
N LYS A 288 15.40 19.80 -12.81
CA LYS A 288 15.34 20.73 -13.94
C LYS A 288 13.93 21.27 -14.13
N PRO A 289 13.75 22.55 -14.49
CA PRO A 289 12.43 23.12 -14.78
C PRO A 289 11.76 22.42 -15.96
N VAL A 290 10.48 22.02 -15.78
CA VAL A 290 9.68 21.32 -16.79
C VAL A 290 8.41 22.05 -17.18
N HIS A 291 7.67 22.63 -16.22
CA HIS A 291 6.45 23.38 -16.44
C HIS A 291 6.43 24.69 -15.64
N ALA A 292 6.13 25.81 -16.30
CA ALA A 292 5.99 27.10 -15.66
C ALA A 292 7.16 27.47 -14.71
N GLY A 293 8.37 27.08 -15.07
CA GLY A 293 9.58 27.34 -14.29
C GLY A 293 9.78 26.44 -13.07
N LYS A 294 8.86 25.51 -12.81
CA LYS A 294 8.95 24.54 -11.71
C LYS A 294 9.68 23.28 -12.12
N THR A 295 10.44 22.71 -11.20
CA THR A 295 11.09 21.43 -11.36
C THR A 295 10.08 20.28 -11.29
N LEU A 296 10.44 19.10 -11.82
CA LEU A 296 9.59 17.92 -11.73
C LEU A 296 9.39 17.51 -10.27
N ARG A 297 10.41 17.66 -9.41
CA ARG A 297 10.31 17.37 -7.99
C ARG A 297 9.28 18.28 -7.29
N GLU A 298 9.34 19.59 -7.53
CA GLU A 298 8.36 20.54 -6.98
C GLU A 298 6.93 20.23 -7.44
N LEU A 299 6.75 19.91 -8.72
CA LEU A 299 5.43 19.54 -9.26
C LEU A 299 4.91 18.24 -8.63
N ALA A 300 5.77 17.22 -8.50
CA ALA A 300 5.38 15.95 -7.89
C ALA A 300 5.06 16.10 -6.39
N MET A 301 5.85 16.87 -5.64
CA MET A 301 5.57 17.16 -4.23
C MET A 301 4.23 17.89 -4.04
N LYS A 302 3.94 18.86 -4.91
CA LYS A 302 2.63 19.53 -4.90
C LYS A 302 1.51 18.56 -5.24
N ALA A 303 1.67 17.76 -6.26
CA ALA A 303 0.68 16.77 -6.69
C ALA A 303 0.38 15.74 -5.58
N ILE A 304 1.40 15.31 -4.81
CA ILE A 304 1.21 14.46 -3.63
C ILE A 304 0.39 15.19 -2.55
N SER A 305 0.67 16.47 -2.33
CA SER A 305 -0.10 17.27 -1.35
C SER A 305 -1.57 17.38 -1.73
N ASP A 306 -1.89 17.47 -3.01
CA ASP A 306 -3.25 17.60 -3.54
C ASP A 306 -3.99 16.26 -3.65
N THR A 307 -3.31 15.12 -3.47
CA THR A 307 -3.84 13.75 -3.57
C THR A 307 -4.32 13.26 -2.19
N GLU A 308 -5.45 12.57 -2.15
CA GLU A 308 -5.90 11.86 -0.95
C GLU A 308 -5.27 10.48 -0.85
N PHE A 309 -4.86 10.08 0.36
CA PHE A 309 -4.22 8.78 0.62
C PHE A 309 -4.97 7.99 1.69
N PHE A 310 -5.20 6.72 1.40
CA PHE A 310 -5.82 5.74 2.30
C PHE A 310 -4.91 4.50 2.43
N PRO A 311 -4.25 4.27 3.59
CA PRO A 311 -4.22 5.13 4.77
C PRO A 311 -3.39 6.42 4.55
N PRO A 312 -3.58 7.47 5.37
CA PRO A 312 -2.85 8.75 5.22
C PRO A 312 -1.32 8.64 5.28
N THR A 313 -0.79 7.59 5.91
CA THR A 313 0.66 7.30 6.01
C THR A 313 1.33 7.08 4.64
N GLY A 314 0.57 6.65 3.63
CA GLY A 314 1.07 6.49 2.26
C GLY A 314 1.62 7.78 1.65
N ARG A 315 1.03 8.93 2.01
CA ARG A 315 1.53 10.26 1.60
C ARG A 315 2.98 10.48 2.04
N ASN A 316 3.28 10.24 3.32
CA ASN A 316 4.62 10.48 3.87
C ASN A 316 5.66 9.59 3.17
N ARG A 317 5.31 8.33 2.91
CA ARG A 317 6.19 7.37 2.24
C ARG A 317 6.51 7.79 0.81
N LEU A 318 5.49 8.16 0.02
CA LEU A 318 5.69 8.62 -1.36
C LEU A 318 6.45 9.95 -1.41
N SER A 319 6.14 10.90 -0.50
CA SER A 319 6.85 12.17 -0.38
C SER A 319 8.34 11.97 -0.11
N ALA A 320 8.71 11.16 0.88
CA ALA A 320 10.12 10.89 1.20
C ALA A 320 10.88 10.29 0.01
N MET A 321 10.24 9.38 -0.76
CA MET A 321 10.85 8.79 -1.95
C MET A 321 11.03 9.79 -3.10
N VAL A 322 10.08 10.71 -3.29
CA VAL A 322 10.20 11.76 -4.32
C VAL A 322 11.25 12.78 -3.92
N GLU A 323 11.32 13.15 -2.64
CA GLU A 323 12.23 14.14 -2.11
C GLU A 323 13.69 13.68 -2.15
N SER A 324 13.98 12.45 -1.73
CA SER A 324 15.35 11.96 -1.56
C SER A 324 15.97 11.32 -2.80
N ARG A 325 15.17 10.77 -3.73
CA ARG A 325 15.72 10.03 -4.87
C ARG A 325 16.36 10.93 -5.91
N PRO A 326 17.51 10.52 -6.52
CA PRO A 326 18.14 11.21 -7.62
C PRO A 326 17.31 11.14 -8.91
N ASP A 327 17.86 11.65 -10.04
CA ASP A 327 17.27 11.50 -11.36
C ASP A 327 16.91 10.04 -11.66
N TRP A 328 15.77 9.83 -12.31
CA TRP A 328 15.29 8.48 -12.62
C TRP A 328 15.98 7.93 -13.86
N LEU A 329 16.80 6.91 -13.70
CA LEU A 329 17.46 6.17 -14.77
C LEU A 329 16.44 5.29 -15.52
N ILE A 330 16.14 5.61 -16.77
CA ILE A 330 15.11 4.94 -17.57
C ILE A 330 15.64 3.99 -18.65
N SER A 331 16.93 4.02 -18.96
CA SER A 331 17.52 3.18 -20.01
C SER A 331 18.00 1.83 -19.48
N ARG A 332 17.76 0.76 -20.24
CA ARG A 332 18.20 -0.61 -19.98
C ARG A 332 18.80 -1.22 -21.24
N GLN A 333 19.90 -1.95 -21.08
CA GLN A 333 20.60 -2.66 -22.15
C GLN A 333 20.08 -4.10 -22.19
N ARG A 334 18.87 -4.30 -22.71
CA ARG A 334 18.16 -5.59 -22.80
C ARG A 334 17.62 -5.83 -24.18
N ASN A 335 17.46 -7.11 -24.56
CA ASN A 335 16.90 -7.51 -25.86
C ASN A 335 15.37 -7.46 -25.90
N TRP A 336 14.71 -7.33 -24.77
CA TRP A 336 13.26 -7.28 -24.66
C TRP A 336 12.82 -6.05 -23.87
N GLY A 337 11.88 -5.30 -24.44
CA GLY A 337 11.30 -4.10 -23.84
C GLY A 337 10.85 -3.10 -24.89
N VAL A 338 10.21 -2.01 -24.45
CA VAL A 338 9.84 -0.90 -25.31
C VAL A 338 11.09 -0.08 -25.61
N PRO A 339 11.48 0.14 -26.89
CA PRO A 339 12.69 0.87 -27.24
C PRO A 339 12.61 2.34 -26.86
N ILE A 340 13.73 2.93 -26.47
CA ILE A 340 13.87 4.37 -26.34
C ILE A 340 14.07 4.95 -27.75
N THR A 341 12.99 5.42 -28.35
CA THR A 341 12.95 5.87 -29.76
C THR A 341 13.56 7.26 -29.95
N LEU A 342 14.83 7.41 -29.59
CA LEU A 342 15.58 8.64 -29.70
C LEU A 342 16.77 8.47 -30.65
N PHE A 343 17.08 9.52 -31.41
CA PHE A 343 18.33 9.71 -32.08
C PHE A 343 19.21 10.68 -31.31
N VAL A 344 20.49 10.40 -31.20
CA VAL A 344 21.46 11.26 -30.52
C VAL A 344 22.51 11.72 -31.52
N ASN A 345 22.94 12.99 -31.41
CA ASN A 345 24.01 13.53 -32.22
C ASN A 345 25.39 13.18 -31.63
N THR A 346 26.45 13.59 -32.25
CA THR A 346 27.83 13.37 -31.80
C THR A 346 28.16 13.96 -30.43
N LYS A 347 27.34 14.91 -29.93
CA LYS A 347 27.44 15.45 -28.58
C LYS A 347 26.62 14.66 -27.55
N GLY A 348 25.90 13.62 -27.99
CA GLY A 348 25.03 12.85 -27.16
C GLY A 348 23.68 13.53 -26.88
N GLU A 349 23.33 14.64 -27.52
CA GLU A 349 22.05 15.34 -27.34
C GLU A 349 20.94 14.62 -28.13
N PRO A 350 19.76 14.35 -27.51
CA PRO A 350 18.63 13.75 -28.22
C PRO A 350 18.04 14.73 -29.25
N HIS A 351 17.49 14.20 -30.35
CA HIS A 351 16.88 14.99 -31.44
C HIS A 351 15.77 15.93 -30.95
N THR A 352 15.04 15.54 -29.93
CA THR A 352 13.98 16.36 -29.31
C THR A 352 14.50 17.63 -28.63
N ALA A 353 15.79 17.71 -28.32
CA ALA A 353 16.44 18.86 -27.72
C ALA A 353 17.37 19.58 -28.73
N ALA A 354 17.97 18.81 -29.66
CA ALA A 354 18.98 19.30 -30.58
C ALA A 354 18.38 19.90 -31.88
N LEU A 355 17.16 19.49 -32.28
CA LEU A 355 16.51 19.96 -33.51
C LEU A 355 15.43 21.02 -33.23
N PRO A 356 15.13 21.91 -34.19
CA PRO A 356 13.92 22.73 -34.17
C PRO A 356 12.68 21.87 -34.01
N LYS A 357 11.66 22.44 -33.33
CA LYS A 357 10.46 21.68 -32.92
C LYS A 357 9.73 21.02 -34.09
N ASP A 358 9.57 21.73 -35.19
CA ASP A 358 8.90 21.24 -36.42
C ASP A 358 9.63 20.03 -37.04
N GLN A 359 10.96 20.08 -37.07
CA GLN A 359 11.78 18.97 -37.54
C GLN A 359 11.75 17.76 -36.60
N ALA A 360 11.82 18.01 -35.28
CA ALA A 360 11.69 16.97 -34.27
C ALA A 360 10.29 16.32 -34.30
N ASP A 361 9.22 17.10 -34.45
CA ASP A 361 7.84 16.61 -34.55
C ASP A 361 7.66 15.74 -35.83
N LYS A 362 8.23 16.13 -36.96
CA LYS A 362 8.20 15.33 -38.19
C LYS A 362 8.97 14.03 -38.05
N LEU A 363 10.15 14.07 -37.40
CA LEU A 363 10.93 12.87 -37.11
C LEU A 363 10.15 11.91 -36.18
N ASN A 364 9.53 12.44 -35.15
CA ASN A 364 8.65 11.66 -34.24
C ASN A 364 7.44 11.03 -34.97
N ALA A 365 6.86 11.75 -35.96
CA ALA A 365 5.80 11.22 -36.81
C ALA A 365 6.28 10.02 -37.67
N ASN A 366 7.48 10.09 -38.22
CA ASN A 366 8.08 8.99 -38.97
C ASN A 366 8.38 7.78 -38.07
N ILE A 367 8.89 8.00 -36.84
CA ILE A 367 9.10 6.97 -35.83
C ILE A 367 7.78 6.27 -35.53
N LYS A 368 6.73 7.07 -35.23
CA LYS A 368 5.38 6.55 -34.93
C LYS A 368 4.86 5.69 -36.09
N ALA A 369 4.96 6.13 -37.30
CA ALA A 369 4.50 5.40 -38.49
C ALA A 369 5.24 4.04 -38.67
N ALA A 370 6.54 4.00 -38.40
CA ALA A 370 7.30 2.76 -38.45
C ALA A 370 6.84 1.76 -37.38
N ILE A 371 6.59 2.22 -36.14
CA ILE A 371 6.12 1.38 -35.04
C ILE A 371 4.67 0.93 -35.27
N GLU A 372 3.80 1.79 -35.77
CA GLU A 372 2.40 1.42 -36.11
C GLU A 372 2.33 0.32 -37.20
N LYS A 373 3.31 0.28 -38.10
CA LYS A 373 3.36 -0.69 -39.21
C LYS A 373 3.82 -2.08 -38.76
N THR A 374 4.81 -2.18 -37.91
CA THR A 374 5.53 -3.43 -37.59
C THR A 374 5.75 -3.67 -36.10
N GLY A 375 5.11 -2.89 -35.23
CA GLY A 375 5.33 -2.94 -33.80
C GLY A 375 6.70 -2.36 -33.39
N VAL A 376 7.14 -2.66 -32.18
CA VAL A 376 8.43 -2.13 -31.66
C VAL A 376 9.66 -2.56 -32.47
N ASP A 377 9.59 -3.68 -33.18
CA ASP A 377 10.63 -4.13 -34.08
C ASP A 377 10.90 -3.14 -35.21
N GLY A 378 9.90 -2.33 -35.58
CA GLY A 378 10.05 -1.25 -36.57
C GLY A 378 11.13 -0.22 -36.22
N TRP A 379 11.36 0.00 -34.92
CA TRP A 379 12.47 0.87 -34.49
C TRP A 379 13.82 0.30 -34.85
N PHE A 380 14.04 -0.99 -34.63
CA PHE A 380 15.33 -1.63 -34.86
C PHE A 380 15.55 -1.94 -36.35
N ALA A 381 14.53 -2.43 -37.03
CA ALA A 381 14.63 -2.92 -38.41
C ALA A 381 14.66 -1.82 -39.48
N THR A 382 14.02 -0.67 -39.26
CA THR A 382 13.97 0.43 -40.21
C THR A 382 15.34 1.11 -40.33
N PRO A 383 15.88 1.33 -41.53
CA PRO A 383 17.14 2.08 -41.71
C PRO A 383 17.06 3.49 -41.13
N LEU A 384 18.20 3.98 -40.63
CA LEU A 384 18.31 5.31 -40.02
C LEU A 384 17.76 6.43 -40.93
N GLU A 385 18.17 6.41 -42.19
CA GLU A 385 17.85 7.42 -43.20
C GLU A 385 16.35 7.56 -43.43
N SER A 386 15.61 6.44 -43.37
CA SER A 386 14.15 6.43 -43.58
C SER A 386 13.41 7.24 -42.54
N PHE A 387 13.92 7.32 -41.32
CA PHE A 387 13.30 8.15 -40.27
C PHE A 387 13.48 9.65 -40.54
N PHE A 388 14.57 10.04 -41.23
CA PHE A 388 14.89 11.45 -41.54
C PHE A 388 14.23 11.95 -42.85
N GLU A 389 13.52 11.09 -43.58
CA GLU A 389 12.82 11.47 -44.80
C GLU A 389 11.81 12.60 -44.57
N GLY A 390 11.90 13.67 -45.36
CA GLY A 390 11.00 14.82 -45.28
C GLY A 390 11.15 15.69 -44.02
N THR A 391 12.17 15.47 -43.20
CA THR A 391 12.48 16.33 -42.04
C THR A 391 13.33 17.55 -42.39
N GLY A 392 14.00 17.53 -43.55
CA GLY A 392 14.98 18.56 -43.91
C GLY A 392 16.33 18.45 -43.18
N VAL A 393 16.54 17.37 -42.43
CA VAL A 393 17.78 17.11 -41.67
C VAL A 393 18.50 15.91 -42.28
N SER A 394 19.84 16.01 -42.41
CA SER A 394 20.67 14.85 -42.77
C SER A 394 20.71 13.83 -41.65
N ALA A 395 20.67 12.56 -42.00
CA ALA A 395 20.87 11.47 -41.05
C ALA A 395 22.35 11.34 -40.59
N GLU A 396 23.27 11.96 -41.29
CA GLU A 396 24.69 11.95 -40.95
C GLU A 396 24.98 12.58 -39.59
N GLY A 397 25.75 11.89 -38.74
CA GLY A 397 26.10 12.35 -37.40
C GLY A 397 25.01 12.04 -36.33
N TRP A 398 24.00 11.27 -36.70
CA TRP A 398 22.98 10.76 -35.76
C TRP A 398 23.12 9.25 -35.60
N GLU A 399 22.82 8.82 -34.36
CA GLU A 399 22.80 7.40 -33.99
C GLU A 399 21.49 7.07 -33.32
N LYS A 400 20.96 5.86 -33.56
CA LYS A 400 19.80 5.33 -32.81
C LYS A 400 20.22 4.96 -31.41
N VAL A 401 19.39 5.32 -30.41
CA VAL A 401 19.46 4.69 -29.09
C VAL A 401 18.89 3.28 -29.20
N THR A 402 19.70 2.30 -28.82
CA THR A 402 19.29 0.86 -28.84
C THR A 402 18.80 0.34 -27.49
N ASP A 403 18.88 1.17 -26.46
CA ASP A 403 18.38 0.84 -25.14
C ASP A 403 16.86 0.72 -25.14
N VAL A 404 16.33 -0.08 -24.20
CA VAL A 404 14.89 -0.17 -23.92
C VAL A 404 14.55 0.58 -22.64
N LEU A 405 13.27 0.92 -22.47
CA LEU A 405 12.78 1.59 -21.29
C LEU A 405 12.82 0.68 -20.05
N ASP A 406 12.98 1.28 -18.89
CA ASP A 406 12.63 0.69 -17.60
C ASP A 406 11.14 0.30 -17.62
N VAL A 407 10.82 -0.93 -17.20
CA VAL A 407 9.44 -1.44 -17.17
C VAL A 407 8.50 -0.58 -16.30
N TRP A 408 9.04 0.11 -15.31
CA TRP A 408 8.27 1.06 -14.51
C TRP A 408 7.84 2.30 -15.31
N PHE A 409 8.58 2.65 -16.34
CA PHE A 409 8.17 3.68 -17.30
C PHE A 409 6.98 3.20 -18.12
N ASP A 410 7.02 1.97 -18.63
CA ASP A 410 5.91 1.40 -19.41
C ASP A 410 4.62 1.40 -18.58
N SER A 411 4.66 0.88 -17.35
CA SER A 411 3.51 0.84 -16.45
C SER A 411 3.07 2.24 -16.01
N GLY A 412 4.00 3.16 -15.84
CA GLY A 412 3.73 4.55 -15.48
C GLY A 412 2.82 5.27 -16.47
N THR A 413 2.93 4.95 -17.77
CA THR A 413 2.12 5.56 -18.84
C THR A 413 0.66 5.09 -18.90
N THR A 414 0.20 4.20 -18.01
CA THR A 414 -1.17 3.65 -17.99
C THR A 414 -2.24 4.75 -18.05
N HIS A 415 -2.06 5.84 -17.33
CA HIS A 415 -2.98 6.98 -17.36
C HIS A 415 -3.14 7.59 -18.76
N ALA A 416 -2.13 7.48 -19.63
CA ALA A 416 -2.16 8.03 -20.97
C ALA A 416 -2.83 7.08 -21.97
N PHE A 417 -2.37 5.83 -22.06
CA PHE A 417 -2.84 4.91 -23.10
C PHE A 417 -4.14 4.16 -22.71
N ALA A 418 -4.30 3.77 -21.44
CA ALA A 418 -5.48 3.02 -21.04
C ALA A 418 -6.67 3.94 -20.75
N LEU A 419 -6.48 5.00 -19.98
CA LEU A 419 -7.59 5.85 -19.52
C LEU A 419 -7.92 6.96 -20.51
N ARG A 420 -6.97 7.83 -20.82
CA ARG A 420 -7.23 9.01 -21.67
C ARG A 420 -7.49 8.64 -23.13
N LYS A 421 -6.65 7.82 -23.74
CA LYS A 421 -6.75 7.46 -25.15
C LYS A 421 -8.04 6.70 -25.46
N ARG A 422 -8.56 5.92 -24.52
CA ARG A 422 -9.81 5.17 -24.64
C ARG A 422 -11.04 5.96 -24.24
N GLY A 423 -10.89 7.19 -23.75
CA GLY A 423 -12.02 8.02 -23.31
C GLY A 423 -12.76 7.48 -22.08
N ILE A 424 -12.11 6.65 -21.26
CA ILE A 424 -12.71 6.04 -20.06
C ILE A 424 -12.92 7.11 -18.97
N ILE A 425 -12.04 8.11 -18.93
CA ILE A 425 -12.13 9.22 -17.97
C ILE A 425 -12.38 10.52 -18.70
N ASP A 426 -12.99 11.49 -17.99
CA ASP A 426 -13.10 12.85 -18.49
C ASP A 426 -11.74 13.42 -18.84
N ASN A 427 -11.57 13.81 -20.09
CA ASN A 427 -10.33 14.32 -20.60
C ASN A 427 -9.93 15.70 -20.03
N ALA A 428 -10.83 16.42 -19.38
CA ALA A 428 -10.53 17.73 -18.81
C ALA A 428 -9.42 17.66 -17.75
N THR A 429 -9.52 16.72 -16.83
CA THR A 429 -8.46 16.50 -15.82
C THR A 429 -7.51 15.38 -16.19
N GLY A 430 -7.97 14.34 -16.86
CA GLY A 430 -7.18 13.12 -17.20
C GLY A 430 -6.70 12.37 -15.98
N GLN A 431 -7.41 12.47 -14.84
CA GLN A 431 -7.08 11.80 -13.60
C GLN A 431 -8.02 10.63 -13.36
N ALA A 432 -7.48 9.49 -12.94
CA ALA A 432 -8.28 8.41 -12.38
C ALA A 432 -8.84 8.83 -11.01
N ASP A 433 -10.02 8.33 -10.66
CA ASP A 433 -10.58 8.59 -9.33
C ASP A 433 -9.76 7.89 -8.25
N VAL A 434 -9.35 6.64 -8.48
CA VAL A 434 -8.56 5.83 -7.53
C VAL A 434 -7.45 5.06 -8.24
N TYR A 435 -6.23 5.11 -7.68
CA TYR A 435 -5.20 4.10 -7.90
C TYR A 435 -5.11 3.22 -6.66
N MET A 436 -5.16 1.89 -6.84
CA MET A 436 -5.11 0.93 -5.75
C MET A 436 -4.05 -0.13 -6.02
N GLU A 437 -3.13 -0.32 -5.08
CA GLU A 437 -2.10 -1.36 -5.11
C GLU A 437 -1.48 -1.59 -3.73
N GLY A 438 -0.55 -2.55 -3.65
CA GLY A 438 0.21 -2.84 -2.45
C GLY A 438 1.14 -1.72 -2.01
N SER A 439 1.53 -1.74 -0.76
CA SER A 439 2.39 -0.72 -0.14
C SER A 439 3.80 -0.64 -0.75
N ASP A 440 4.27 -1.68 -1.44
CA ASP A 440 5.52 -1.70 -2.20
C ASP A 440 5.48 -0.77 -3.44
N GLN A 441 4.29 -0.47 -3.96
CA GLN A 441 4.09 0.35 -5.15
C GLN A 441 4.32 1.85 -4.94
N HIS A 442 4.59 2.31 -3.72
CA HIS A 442 5.06 3.68 -3.49
C HIS A 442 6.41 3.94 -4.17
N GLY A 443 7.27 2.93 -4.24
CA GLY A 443 8.53 2.99 -4.97
C GLY A 443 8.47 2.55 -6.43
N GLY A 444 7.32 2.08 -6.89
CA GLY A 444 7.04 1.56 -8.23
C GLY A 444 5.99 2.37 -8.97
N TRP A 445 4.84 1.75 -9.29
CA TRP A 445 3.80 2.31 -10.16
C TRP A 445 3.22 3.64 -9.70
N PHE A 446 2.99 3.85 -8.40
CA PHE A 446 2.49 5.14 -7.90
C PHE A 446 3.45 6.28 -8.20
N GLN A 447 4.76 6.04 -8.03
CA GLN A 447 5.79 7.04 -8.28
C GLN A 447 6.05 7.25 -9.78
N SER A 448 6.16 6.19 -10.57
CA SER A 448 6.43 6.31 -12.02
C SER A 448 5.29 7.04 -12.73
N SER A 449 4.02 6.65 -12.48
CA SER A 449 2.84 7.34 -13.01
C SER A 449 2.79 8.81 -12.59
N LEU A 450 3.12 9.11 -11.32
CA LEU A 450 3.15 10.49 -10.81
C LEU A 450 4.17 11.33 -11.57
N LEU A 451 5.40 10.85 -11.69
CA LEU A 451 6.48 11.59 -12.34
C LEU A 451 6.18 11.85 -13.82
N GLU A 452 5.69 10.84 -14.54
CA GLU A 452 5.34 10.98 -15.96
C GLU A 452 4.16 11.93 -16.18
N SER A 453 3.14 11.84 -15.35
CA SER A 453 1.99 12.74 -15.40
C SER A 453 2.40 14.17 -15.07
N CYS A 454 3.19 14.38 -14.02
CA CYS A 454 3.71 15.70 -13.65
C CYS A 454 4.61 16.28 -14.73
N ALA A 455 5.50 15.46 -15.34
CA ALA A 455 6.38 15.90 -16.42
C ALA A 455 5.62 16.31 -17.68
N THR A 456 4.51 15.63 -18.01
CA THR A 456 3.77 15.84 -19.26
C THR A 456 2.56 16.76 -19.11
N ARG A 457 1.97 16.86 -17.91
CA ARG A 457 0.71 17.57 -17.64
C ARG A 457 0.72 18.50 -16.44
N GLY A 458 1.75 18.44 -15.59
CA GLY A 458 1.89 19.27 -14.39
C GLY A 458 0.99 18.85 -13.21
N MET A 459 0.38 17.66 -13.24
CA MET A 459 -0.55 17.17 -12.20
C MET A 459 -0.43 15.66 -11.99
N ALA A 460 -0.96 15.17 -10.84
CA ALA A 460 -1.06 13.74 -10.57
C ALA A 460 -1.97 13.01 -11.57
N PRO A 461 -1.73 11.72 -11.86
CA PRO A 461 -2.60 10.91 -12.72
C PRO A 461 -3.84 10.37 -11.97
N TYR A 462 -3.94 10.61 -10.69
CA TYR A 462 -4.97 10.09 -9.78
C TYR A 462 -5.42 11.18 -8.79
N LYS A 463 -6.66 11.06 -8.30
CA LYS A 463 -7.21 11.90 -7.22
C LYS A 463 -6.95 11.28 -5.85
N GLN A 464 -7.07 9.95 -5.77
CA GLN A 464 -6.95 9.17 -4.54
C GLN A 464 -6.00 7.99 -4.75
N VAL A 465 -5.25 7.65 -3.71
CA VAL A 465 -4.39 6.46 -3.66
C VAL A 465 -4.81 5.60 -2.48
N VAL A 466 -5.19 4.35 -2.77
CA VAL A 466 -5.52 3.35 -1.76
C VAL A 466 -4.41 2.31 -1.72
N THR A 467 -3.87 2.06 -0.54
CA THR A 467 -2.74 1.14 -0.37
C THR A 467 -3.13 -0.02 0.54
N HIS A 468 -2.75 -1.23 0.17
CA HIS A 468 -2.95 -2.41 1.02
C HIS A 468 -1.60 -3.04 1.43
N GLY A 469 -1.63 -3.79 2.53
CA GLY A 469 -0.55 -4.67 2.96
C GLY A 469 -0.48 -5.95 2.14
N MET A 470 0.40 -6.85 2.54
CA MET A 470 0.57 -8.18 1.92
C MET A 470 -0.23 -9.24 2.68
N VAL A 471 -0.63 -10.29 1.96
CA VAL A 471 -1.19 -11.48 2.61
C VAL A 471 -0.03 -12.32 3.15
N VAL A 472 -0.09 -12.66 4.43
CA VAL A 472 0.91 -13.45 5.13
C VAL A 472 0.27 -14.70 5.74
N ASP A 473 1.08 -15.72 6.02
CA ASP A 473 0.61 -16.94 6.65
C ASP A 473 0.22 -16.74 8.14
N ALA A 474 -0.18 -17.81 8.81
CA ALA A 474 -0.56 -17.77 10.22
C ALA A 474 0.55 -17.22 11.13
N GLU A 475 1.80 -17.49 10.81
CA GLU A 475 3.00 -17.05 11.53
C GLU A 475 3.44 -15.62 11.16
N GLY A 476 2.80 -14.98 10.18
CA GLY A 476 3.12 -13.63 9.71
C GLY A 476 4.27 -13.61 8.70
N LYS A 477 4.57 -14.74 8.05
CA LYS A 477 5.59 -14.82 7.00
C LYS A 477 4.98 -14.55 5.64
N LYS A 478 5.72 -13.82 4.80
CA LYS A 478 5.33 -13.58 3.40
C LYS A 478 5.17 -14.91 2.65
N MET A 479 4.07 -15.04 1.93
CA MET A 479 3.80 -16.21 1.10
C MET A 479 4.78 -16.29 -0.07
N SER A 480 5.32 -17.48 -0.32
CA SER A 480 6.15 -17.75 -1.50
C SER A 480 6.07 -19.21 -1.91
N LYS A 481 6.17 -19.47 -3.21
CA LYS A 481 6.20 -20.84 -3.75
C LYS A 481 7.38 -21.66 -3.23
N SER A 482 8.52 -20.99 -2.96
CA SER A 482 9.74 -21.64 -2.44
C SER A 482 9.60 -22.11 -0.99
N ILE A 483 8.74 -21.48 -0.19
CA ILE A 483 8.45 -21.87 1.20
C ILE A 483 7.29 -22.88 1.23
N GLY A 484 6.44 -22.90 0.19
CA GLY A 484 5.27 -23.81 0.10
C GLY A 484 4.09 -23.37 0.97
N ASN A 485 4.03 -22.12 1.38
CA ASN A 485 2.96 -21.54 2.21
C ASN A 485 1.95 -20.70 1.42
N THR A 486 1.92 -20.85 0.08
CA THR A 486 0.99 -20.13 -0.79
C THR A 486 -0.41 -20.76 -0.75
N ILE A 487 -1.44 -19.91 -0.75
CA ILE A 487 -2.84 -20.30 -0.93
C ILE A 487 -3.24 -19.88 -2.35
N GLU A 488 -3.53 -20.87 -3.19
CA GLU A 488 -3.97 -20.59 -4.56
C GLU A 488 -5.49 -20.30 -4.56
N PRO A 489 -5.95 -19.17 -5.13
CA PRO A 489 -7.38 -18.80 -5.13
C PRO A 489 -8.30 -19.86 -5.74
N ASP A 490 -7.88 -20.57 -6.78
CA ASP A 490 -8.66 -21.62 -7.43
C ASP A 490 -8.92 -22.83 -6.52
N GLU A 491 -7.92 -23.20 -5.69
CA GLU A 491 -8.08 -24.28 -4.71
C GLU A 491 -8.98 -23.83 -3.56
N PHE A 492 -8.80 -22.60 -3.09
CA PHE A 492 -9.66 -22.01 -2.07
C PHE A 492 -11.12 -21.95 -2.53
N GLN A 493 -11.37 -21.53 -3.78
CA GLN A 493 -12.72 -21.47 -4.36
C GLN A 493 -13.39 -22.84 -4.38
N LYS A 494 -12.66 -23.90 -4.74
CA LYS A 494 -13.21 -25.27 -4.78
C LYS A 494 -13.63 -25.77 -3.40
N GLN A 495 -12.92 -25.34 -2.34
CA GLN A 495 -13.18 -25.80 -0.97
C GLN A 495 -14.24 -24.98 -0.25
N HIS A 496 -14.24 -23.66 -0.42
CA HIS A 496 -15.01 -22.73 0.40
C HIS A 496 -15.93 -21.79 -0.37
N GLY A 497 -15.69 -21.62 -1.68
CA GLY A 497 -16.34 -20.61 -2.51
C GLY A 497 -15.62 -19.26 -2.45
N ILE A 498 -15.65 -18.53 -3.57
CA ILE A 498 -14.88 -17.28 -3.71
C ILE A 498 -15.41 -16.15 -2.81
N GLU A 499 -16.71 -16.14 -2.48
CA GLU A 499 -17.28 -15.10 -1.62
C GLU A 499 -16.77 -15.15 -0.19
N ILE A 500 -16.30 -16.30 0.29
CA ILE A 500 -15.64 -16.41 1.60
C ILE A 500 -14.32 -15.62 1.58
N LEU A 501 -13.53 -15.74 0.49
CA LEU A 501 -12.30 -14.98 0.34
C LEU A 501 -12.57 -13.47 0.26
N ARG A 502 -13.59 -13.06 -0.51
CA ARG A 502 -14.01 -11.67 -0.64
C ARG A 502 -14.48 -11.09 0.71
N LEU A 503 -15.30 -11.85 1.42
CA LEU A 503 -15.81 -11.43 2.74
C LEU A 503 -14.69 -11.33 3.77
N TRP A 504 -13.73 -12.28 3.76
CA TRP A 504 -12.53 -12.20 4.60
C TRP A 504 -11.73 -10.93 4.31
N THR A 505 -11.44 -10.65 3.04
CA THR A 505 -10.70 -9.45 2.63
C THR A 505 -11.40 -8.17 3.08
N ALA A 506 -12.72 -8.07 2.84
CA ALA A 506 -13.50 -6.90 3.25
C ALA A 506 -13.66 -6.76 4.78
N SER A 507 -13.49 -7.84 5.54
CA SER A 507 -13.59 -7.83 7.00
C SER A 507 -12.23 -7.63 7.70
N ALA A 508 -11.13 -7.74 6.97
CA ALA A 508 -9.78 -7.58 7.48
C ALA A 508 -9.36 -6.10 7.49
N ASP A 509 -8.36 -5.77 8.32
CA ASP A 509 -7.64 -4.50 8.23
C ASP A 509 -6.60 -4.59 7.13
N TYR A 510 -7.05 -4.44 5.90
CA TYR A 510 -6.24 -4.69 4.70
C TYR A 510 -5.17 -3.62 4.44
N TRP A 511 -5.19 -2.50 5.18
CA TRP A 511 -4.16 -1.47 5.06
C TRP A 511 -2.80 -1.92 5.57
N ASP A 512 -2.79 -2.90 6.50
CA ASP A 512 -1.61 -3.58 7.00
C ASP A 512 -1.52 -5.02 6.48
N ASP A 513 -0.40 -5.71 6.75
CA ASP A 513 -0.23 -7.10 6.39
C ASP A 513 -1.28 -7.98 7.05
N THR A 514 -2.03 -8.73 6.24
CA THR A 514 -3.20 -9.48 6.66
C THR A 514 -2.91 -10.96 6.73
N ARG A 515 -3.14 -11.56 7.91
CA ARG A 515 -2.97 -13.00 8.11
C ARG A 515 -4.16 -13.80 7.59
N ILE A 516 -3.85 -14.94 6.98
CA ILE A 516 -4.85 -15.95 6.60
C ILE A 516 -4.51 -17.28 7.25
N SER A 517 -5.53 -17.95 7.82
CA SER A 517 -5.42 -19.29 8.42
C SER A 517 -6.78 -19.98 8.39
N ASP A 518 -6.80 -21.31 8.55
CA ASP A 518 -8.04 -22.10 8.60
C ASP A 518 -9.00 -21.63 9.69
N GLU A 519 -8.48 -21.19 10.83
CA GLU A 519 -9.29 -20.71 11.96
C GLU A 519 -9.99 -19.38 11.59
N ILE A 520 -9.26 -18.44 10.98
CA ILE A 520 -9.83 -17.18 10.51
C ILE A 520 -10.89 -17.43 9.44
N ILE A 521 -10.63 -18.33 8.52
CA ILE A 521 -11.58 -18.69 7.45
C ILE A 521 -12.83 -19.36 8.01
N LYS A 522 -12.74 -20.22 9.02
CA LYS A 522 -13.92 -20.78 9.70
C LYS A 522 -14.80 -19.69 10.30
N GLY A 523 -14.22 -18.68 10.94
CA GLY A 523 -14.97 -17.51 11.46
C GLY A 523 -15.67 -16.73 10.34
N THR A 524 -15.01 -16.56 9.20
CA THR A 524 -15.61 -15.91 8.02
C THR A 524 -16.77 -16.71 7.43
N ILE A 525 -16.64 -18.05 7.36
CA ILE A 525 -17.73 -18.94 6.90
C ILE A 525 -18.95 -18.81 7.79
N GLU A 526 -18.79 -18.73 9.11
CA GLU A 526 -19.91 -18.54 10.05
C GLU A 526 -20.58 -17.17 9.84
N THR A 527 -19.80 -16.13 9.60
CA THR A 527 -20.32 -14.78 9.27
C THR A 527 -21.13 -14.82 7.96
N TYR A 528 -20.58 -15.45 6.92
CA TYR A 528 -21.27 -15.63 5.64
C TYR A 528 -22.61 -16.37 5.82
N ARG A 529 -22.61 -17.46 6.58
CA ARG A 529 -23.84 -18.24 6.87
C ARG A 529 -24.91 -17.39 7.54
N LYS A 530 -24.52 -16.53 8.50
CA LYS A 530 -25.46 -15.63 9.17
C LYS A 530 -26.06 -14.60 8.20
N LEU A 531 -25.23 -13.95 7.40
CA LEU A 531 -25.70 -13.00 6.39
C LEU A 531 -26.64 -13.67 5.37
N ARG A 532 -26.24 -14.82 4.83
CA ARG A 532 -27.07 -15.57 3.89
C ARG A 532 -28.38 -16.04 4.50
N ASN A 533 -28.37 -16.51 5.73
CA ASN A 533 -29.61 -16.91 6.45
C ASN A 533 -30.54 -15.72 6.70
N THR A 534 -30.00 -14.53 6.95
CA THR A 534 -30.80 -13.30 7.10
C THR A 534 -31.47 -12.94 5.78
N LEU A 535 -30.73 -12.95 4.67
CA LEU A 535 -31.31 -12.72 3.33
C LEU A 535 -32.41 -13.75 3.03
N ARG A 536 -32.15 -15.04 3.30
CA ARG A 536 -33.15 -16.11 3.11
C ARG A 536 -34.41 -15.91 3.99
N TYR A 537 -34.24 -15.47 5.23
CA TYR A 537 -35.36 -15.16 6.11
C TYR A 537 -36.21 -14.01 5.58
N LEU A 538 -35.55 -12.94 5.12
CA LEU A 538 -36.21 -11.79 4.52
C LEU A 538 -36.96 -12.17 3.24
N LEU A 539 -36.37 -12.99 2.35
CA LEU A 539 -37.05 -13.52 1.17
C LEU A 539 -38.36 -14.24 1.52
N GLY A 540 -38.31 -15.13 2.52
CA GLY A 540 -39.53 -15.84 2.96
C GLY A 540 -40.54 -14.91 3.63
N ALA A 541 -40.10 -13.93 4.42
CA ALA A 541 -40.97 -12.97 5.07
C ALA A 541 -41.65 -12.00 4.08
N LEU A 542 -40.99 -11.76 2.94
CA LEU A 542 -41.45 -10.85 1.90
C LEU A 542 -42.09 -11.56 0.70
N ASP A 543 -42.29 -12.88 0.77
CA ASP A 543 -42.99 -13.61 -0.28
C ASP A 543 -44.36 -13.00 -0.60
N GLY A 544 -44.61 -12.65 -1.87
CA GLY A 544 -45.81 -11.96 -2.31
C GLY A 544 -45.96 -10.51 -1.84
N PHE A 545 -44.91 -9.86 -1.34
CA PHE A 545 -44.94 -8.43 -1.02
C PHE A 545 -45.03 -7.58 -2.28
N THR A 546 -45.96 -6.61 -2.27
CA THR A 546 -46.17 -5.69 -3.39
C THR A 546 -45.98 -4.23 -2.96
N PRO A 547 -45.74 -3.29 -3.90
CA PRO A 547 -45.63 -1.87 -3.59
C PRO A 547 -46.87 -1.29 -2.89
N GLU A 548 -48.07 -1.79 -3.18
CA GLU A 548 -49.33 -1.36 -2.58
C GLU A 548 -49.43 -1.80 -1.11
N GLU A 549 -48.75 -2.87 -0.73
CA GLU A 549 -48.69 -3.29 0.66
C GLU A 549 -47.82 -2.36 1.49
N SER A 550 -46.85 -1.66 0.87
CA SER A 550 -45.95 -0.75 1.58
C SER A 550 -46.70 0.40 2.25
N LEU A 551 -46.28 0.74 3.49
CA LEU A 551 -46.71 1.97 4.18
C LEU A 551 -45.83 3.18 3.84
N LEU A 552 -44.65 2.94 3.25
CA LEU A 552 -43.77 4.00 2.77
C LEU A 552 -44.17 4.36 1.33
N SER A 553 -44.39 5.62 1.04
CA SER A 553 -44.66 6.06 -0.32
C SER A 553 -43.42 5.92 -1.18
N ALA A 554 -43.60 5.40 -2.41
CA ALA A 554 -42.57 5.49 -3.43
C ALA A 554 -42.50 6.96 -3.90
N HIS A 555 -41.37 7.65 -3.75
CA HIS A 555 -41.12 8.90 -4.44
C HIS A 555 -40.61 8.61 -5.86
N PRO A 556 -41.31 9.11 -6.90
CA PRO A 556 -40.69 9.22 -8.22
C PRO A 556 -39.61 10.31 -8.13
N ARG A 557 -38.38 10.01 -8.46
CA ARG A 557 -37.33 11.03 -8.62
C ARG A 557 -37.66 11.90 -9.82
N GLU A 558 -37.76 13.20 -9.66
CA GLU A 558 -37.79 14.15 -10.77
C GLU A 558 -36.37 14.18 -11.41
N GLY A 559 -36.25 13.77 -12.68
CA GLY A 559 -35.02 13.94 -13.46
C GLY A 559 -34.19 12.69 -13.72
N GLY A 560 -34.78 11.50 -13.75
CA GLY A 560 -34.06 10.25 -14.05
C GLY A 560 -33.44 10.21 -15.46
N ASP A 561 -32.16 9.89 -15.52
CA ASP A 561 -31.42 9.61 -16.75
C ASP A 561 -32.00 8.33 -17.39
N PRO A 562 -32.49 8.35 -18.66
CA PRO A 562 -33.13 7.21 -19.31
C PRO A 562 -32.20 5.99 -19.52
N VAL A 563 -30.92 6.10 -19.22
CA VAL A 563 -29.91 5.01 -19.34
C VAL A 563 -29.73 4.22 -18.03
N ARG A 564 -30.29 4.68 -16.89
CA ARG A 564 -30.17 4.01 -15.59
C ARG A 564 -31.53 3.57 -15.07
N PRO A 565 -31.85 2.27 -15.05
CA PRO A 565 -33.10 1.79 -14.44
C PRO A 565 -33.05 2.07 -12.93
N GLU A 566 -33.98 2.88 -12.45
CA GLU A 566 -34.16 3.15 -11.03
C GLU A 566 -35.13 2.13 -10.44
N ALA A 567 -34.65 1.38 -9.42
CA ALA A 567 -35.57 0.58 -8.60
C ALA A 567 -36.50 1.52 -7.82
N PRO A 568 -37.77 1.18 -7.61
CA PRO A 568 -38.66 1.94 -6.76
C PRO A 568 -38.08 1.90 -5.33
N ALA A 569 -37.50 3.01 -4.88
CA ALA A 569 -36.99 3.10 -3.51
C ALA A 569 -38.20 3.18 -2.55
N PHE A 570 -38.31 2.24 -1.62
CA PHE A 570 -39.19 2.33 -0.47
C PHE A 570 -38.61 3.34 0.53
N ALA A 571 -38.55 4.61 0.16
CA ALA A 571 -37.84 5.67 0.85
C ALA A 571 -38.73 6.89 1.17
N GLY A 572 -40.05 6.70 1.25
CA GLY A 572 -40.95 7.79 1.62
C GLY A 572 -40.92 8.12 3.10
N GLU A 573 -41.07 9.38 3.48
CA GLU A 573 -41.30 9.82 4.87
C GLU A 573 -42.76 9.66 5.29
N SER A 574 -43.71 9.70 4.34
CA SER A 574 -45.12 9.50 4.62
C SER A 574 -45.44 8.09 5.05
N GLY A 575 -46.24 7.94 6.10
CA GLY A 575 -46.63 6.66 6.67
C GLY A 575 -45.76 6.14 7.82
N VAL A 576 -44.57 6.69 8.06
CA VAL A 576 -43.70 6.30 9.21
C VAL A 576 -44.41 6.54 10.54
N GLU A 577 -45.11 7.67 10.71
CA GLU A 577 -45.81 8.03 11.96
C GLU A 577 -46.93 7.03 12.31
N SER A 578 -47.52 6.37 11.32
CA SER A 578 -48.57 5.38 11.50
C SER A 578 -48.06 4.00 11.89
N MET A 579 -46.72 3.80 11.83
CA MET A 579 -46.11 2.50 12.17
C MET A 579 -45.96 2.34 13.70
N PRO A 580 -46.00 1.10 14.19
CA PRO A 580 -45.69 0.81 15.59
C PRO A 580 -44.28 1.27 15.99
N GLY A 581 -44.06 1.50 17.28
CA GLY A 581 -42.79 2.06 17.77
C GLY A 581 -41.54 1.26 17.42
N LEU A 582 -41.62 -0.08 17.41
CA LEU A 582 -40.49 -0.96 17.07
C LEU A 582 -40.08 -0.79 15.59
N GLU A 583 -41.03 -0.70 14.67
CA GLU A 583 -40.80 -0.48 13.24
C GLU A 583 -40.11 0.87 13.00
N ARG A 584 -40.60 1.92 13.65
CA ARG A 584 -39.99 3.25 13.60
C ARG A 584 -38.57 3.24 14.17
N PHE A 585 -38.35 2.50 15.29
CA PHE A 585 -37.03 2.34 15.86
C PHE A 585 -36.06 1.65 14.89
N ILE A 586 -36.48 0.58 14.21
CA ILE A 586 -35.62 -0.11 13.21
C ILE A 586 -35.32 0.78 12.02
N LEU A 587 -36.27 1.61 11.56
CA LEU A 587 -36.00 2.59 10.51
C LEU A 587 -34.97 3.64 10.96
N HIS A 588 -35.07 4.11 12.22
CA HIS A 588 -34.07 5.01 12.80
C HIS A 588 -32.67 4.39 12.79
N ARG A 589 -32.55 3.14 13.28
CA ARG A 589 -31.29 2.41 13.28
C ARG A 589 -30.74 2.17 11.87
N LEU A 590 -31.63 1.89 10.92
CA LEU A 590 -31.27 1.70 9.52
C LEU A 590 -30.72 3.01 8.91
N ALA A 591 -31.28 4.17 9.27
CA ALA A 591 -30.78 5.47 8.85
C ALA A 591 -29.41 5.85 9.45
N GLU A 592 -29.15 5.43 10.70
CA GLU A 592 -27.82 5.58 11.30
C GLU A 592 -26.81 4.67 10.60
N LEU A 593 -27.17 3.41 10.40
CA LEU A 593 -26.33 2.43 9.71
C LEU A 593 -26.00 2.85 8.28
N ASP A 594 -26.98 3.36 7.50
CA ASP A 594 -26.74 3.87 6.15
C ASP A 594 -25.69 4.97 6.12
N SER A 595 -25.79 5.91 7.06
CA SER A 595 -24.79 6.99 7.17
C SER A 595 -23.40 6.46 7.51
N GLU A 596 -23.31 5.48 8.39
CA GLU A 596 -22.04 4.85 8.77
C GLU A 596 -21.43 4.07 7.60
N VAL A 597 -22.24 3.25 6.92
CA VAL A 597 -21.83 2.44 5.78
C VAL A 597 -21.31 3.34 4.65
N ARG A 598 -22.06 4.41 4.30
CA ARG A 598 -21.63 5.35 3.25
C ARG A 598 -20.34 6.05 3.61
N ALA A 599 -20.22 6.56 4.84
CA ALA A 599 -19.01 7.23 5.30
C ALA A 599 -17.78 6.29 5.28
N ALA A 600 -17.97 5.03 5.66
CA ALA A 600 -16.91 4.03 5.66
C ALA A 600 -16.49 3.63 4.23
N PHE A 601 -17.43 3.47 3.30
CA PHE A 601 -17.12 3.22 1.89
C PHE A 601 -16.36 4.38 1.24
N GLN A 602 -16.70 5.65 1.58
CA GLN A 602 -16.01 6.82 1.05
C GLN A 602 -14.53 6.89 1.40
N VAL A 603 -14.15 6.32 2.54
CA VAL A 603 -12.74 6.27 3.01
C VAL A 603 -12.12 4.88 2.84
N PHE A 604 -12.79 3.98 2.10
CA PHE A 604 -12.33 2.61 1.84
C PHE A 604 -12.13 1.76 3.11
N ASP A 605 -12.83 2.08 4.20
CA ASP A 605 -12.83 1.30 5.46
C ASP A 605 -13.85 0.16 5.41
N PHE A 606 -13.56 -0.86 4.60
CA PHE A 606 -14.46 -1.99 4.38
C PHE A 606 -14.67 -2.83 5.64
N LYS A 607 -13.67 -2.92 6.52
CA LYS A 607 -13.79 -3.58 7.82
C LYS A 607 -14.88 -2.94 8.67
N ARG A 608 -14.94 -1.62 8.71
CA ARG A 608 -15.99 -0.87 9.40
C ARG A 608 -17.36 -1.13 8.78
N VAL A 609 -17.47 -1.14 7.46
CA VAL A 609 -18.71 -1.49 6.74
C VAL A 609 -19.21 -2.87 7.18
N MET A 610 -18.35 -3.89 7.09
CA MET A 610 -18.74 -5.26 7.43
C MET A 610 -19.08 -5.41 8.92
N THR A 611 -18.31 -4.79 9.80
CA THR A 611 -18.58 -4.80 11.23
C THR A 611 -19.94 -4.20 11.57
N ALA A 612 -20.26 -3.04 11.00
CA ALA A 612 -21.53 -2.36 11.22
C ALA A 612 -22.73 -3.20 10.72
N ILE A 613 -22.64 -3.74 9.50
CA ILE A 613 -23.70 -4.57 8.91
C ILE A 613 -23.88 -5.87 9.72
N VAL A 614 -22.80 -6.58 10.04
CA VAL A 614 -22.85 -7.86 10.79
C VAL A 614 -23.43 -7.65 12.18
N ASN A 615 -23.07 -6.56 12.86
CA ASN A 615 -23.64 -6.23 14.17
C ASN A 615 -25.15 -5.96 14.07
N PHE A 616 -25.57 -5.14 13.11
CA PHE A 616 -26.99 -4.84 12.89
C PHE A 616 -27.79 -6.14 12.61
N VAL A 617 -27.29 -6.97 11.72
CA VAL A 617 -27.93 -8.25 11.36
C VAL A 617 -28.04 -9.20 12.53
N ASN A 618 -26.99 -9.35 13.34
CA ASN A 618 -26.96 -10.32 14.43
C ASN A 618 -27.71 -9.83 15.66
N VAL A 619 -27.46 -8.59 16.06
CA VAL A 619 -27.93 -8.06 17.37
C VAL A 619 -29.30 -7.43 17.24
N GLU A 620 -29.55 -6.61 16.24
CA GLU A 620 -30.78 -5.84 16.12
C GLU A 620 -31.84 -6.61 15.32
N LEU A 621 -31.48 -7.20 14.19
CA LEU A 621 -32.44 -7.93 13.38
C LEU A 621 -32.72 -9.34 13.95
N SER A 622 -31.70 -10.19 13.99
CA SER A 622 -31.90 -11.62 14.30
C SER A 622 -32.30 -11.86 15.77
N ALA A 623 -31.56 -11.26 16.73
CA ALA A 623 -31.80 -11.50 18.14
C ALA A 623 -32.99 -10.71 18.74
N VAL A 624 -33.43 -9.66 18.03
CA VAL A 624 -34.52 -8.80 18.57
C VAL A 624 -35.67 -8.70 17.57
N TYR A 625 -35.52 -8.01 16.48
CA TYR A 625 -36.61 -7.63 15.58
C TYR A 625 -37.35 -8.82 15.00
N PHE A 626 -36.64 -9.74 14.38
CA PHE A 626 -37.26 -10.91 13.77
C PHE A 626 -37.92 -11.82 14.79
N ASP A 627 -37.29 -11.97 15.95
CA ASP A 627 -37.82 -12.82 17.00
C ASP A 627 -39.12 -12.26 17.60
N ILE A 628 -39.18 -10.96 17.85
CA ILE A 628 -40.40 -10.30 18.34
C ILE A 628 -41.51 -10.34 17.30
N ARG A 629 -41.18 -10.13 16.02
CA ARG A 629 -42.16 -9.97 14.94
C ARG A 629 -42.59 -11.26 14.23
N LYS A 630 -42.03 -12.41 14.58
CA LYS A 630 -42.49 -13.72 14.07
C LYS A 630 -44.01 -13.90 14.23
N ASP A 631 -44.56 -13.57 15.38
CA ASP A 631 -45.97 -13.68 15.65
C ASP A 631 -46.83 -12.83 14.70
N ALA A 632 -46.45 -11.55 14.50
CA ALA A 632 -47.12 -10.67 13.56
C ALA A 632 -47.05 -11.16 12.11
N LEU A 633 -45.90 -11.67 11.69
CA LEU A 633 -45.71 -12.19 10.32
C LEU A 633 -46.60 -13.39 10.02
N TYR A 634 -46.71 -14.34 10.96
CA TYR A 634 -47.40 -15.63 10.73
C TYR A 634 -48.83 -15.65 11.22
N CYS A 635 -49.20 -14.77 12.17
CA CYS A 635 -50.52 -14.86 12.80
C CYS A 635 -51.46 -13.67 12.50
N ASP A 636 -50.93 -12.49 12.14
CA ASP A 636 -51.78 -11.38 11.77
C ASP A 636 -52.37 -11.53 10.35
N PRO A 637 -53.49 -10.88 9.99
CA PRO A 637 -54.10 -10.92 8.67
C PRO A 637 -53.15 -10.45 7.60
N SER A 638 -53.16 -11.12 6.43
CA SER A 638 -52.33 -10.72 5.29
C SER A 638 -52.91 -9.57 4.47
N PHE A 639 -52.09 -8.77 3.82
CA PHE A 639 -52.57 -7.71 2.93
C PHE A 639 -53.42 -8.27 1.80
N ALA A 640 -53.15 -9.47 1.34
CA ALA A 640 -53.97 -10.15 0.29
C ALA A 640 -55.44 -10.31 0.71
N THR A 641 -55.71 -10.30 2.02
CA THR A 641 -57.08 -10.39 2.57
C THR A 641 -57.68 -9.05 3.00
N SER A 642 -57.02 -7.93 2.63
CA SER A 642 -57.39 -6.58 3.15
C SER A 642 -58.81 -6.12 2.79
N LYS A 643 -59.41 -6.69 1.75
CA LYS A 643 -60.81 -6.41 1.36
C LYS A 643 -61.83 -6.96 2.36
N ALA A 644 -61.46 -7.95 3.15
CA ALA A 644 -62.27 -8.55 4.20
C ALA A 644 -61.98 -7.99 5.62
N TRP A 645 -61.17 -6.96 5.72
CA TRP A 645 -60.80 -6.34 7.01
C TRP A 645 -61.94 -5.43 7.51
N ASP A 646 -62.37 -5.67 8.72
CA ASP A 646 -63.12 -4.70 9.57
C ASP A 646 -62.18 -3.84 10.38
N GLU A 647 -62.70 -2.96 11.24
CA GLU A 647 -61.94 -2.04 12.07
C GLU A 647 -60.95 -2.79 12.98
N GLU A 648 -61.36 -3.88 13.61
CA GLU A 648 -60.54 -4.68 14.53
C GLU A 648 -59.46 -5.46 13.79
N THR A 649 -59.77 -6.08 12.66
CA THR A 649 -58.84 -6.78 11.79
C THR A 649 -57.80 -5.86 11.20
N SER A 650 -58.19 -4.62 10.87
CA SER A 650 -57.30 -3.58 10.34
C SER A 650 -56.12 -3.25 11.24
N VAL A 651 -56.27 -3.25 12.55
CA VAL A 651 -55.17 -2.96 13.51
C VAL A 651 -54.05 -3.98 13.35
N HIS A 652 -54.38 -5.28 13.34
CA HIS A 652 -53.39 -6.34 13.20
C HIS A 652 -52.84 -6.44 11.78
N GLY A 653 -53.66 -6.27 10.77
CA GLY A 653 -53.25 -6.26 9.35
C GLY A 653 -52.28 -5.14 9.06
N ASN A 654 -52.51 -3.94 9.59
CA ASN A 654 -51.61 -2.80 9.49
C ASN A 654 -50.30 -3.03 10.22
N ARG A 655 -50.29 -3.71 11.41
CA ARG A 655 -49.05 -4.12 12.07
C ARG A 655 -48.20 -5.03 11.16
N ARG A 656 -48.78 -6.06 10.58
CA ARG A 656 -48.08 -6.96 9.65
C ARG A 656 -47.56 -6.21 8.43
N ARG A 657 -48.36 -5.26 7.86
CA ARG A 657 -47.89 -4.39 6.76
C ARG A 657 -46.67 -3.58 7.17
N ALA A 658 -46.68 -2.94 8.35
CA ALA A 658 -45.54 -2.15 8.86
C ALA A 658 -44.27 -3.03 8.98
N VAL A 659 -44.42 -4.24 9.55
CA VAL A 659 -43.32 -5.20 9.68
C VAL A 659 -42.71 -5.52 8.30
N ARG A 660 -43.54 -5.91 7.32
CA ARG A 660 -43.06 -6.28 5.97
C ARG A 660 -42.49 -5.08 5.23
N THR A 661 -43.06 -3.88 5.40
CA THR A 661 -42.51 -2.65 4.84
C THR A 661 -41.09 -2.37 5.33
N VAL A 662 -40.87 -2.48 6.65
CA VAL A 662 -39.52 -2.29 7.25
C VAL A 662 -38.57 -3.38 6.77
N MET A 663 -39.01 -4.63 6.70
CA MET A 663 -38.20 -5.74 6.17
C MET A 663 -37.84 -5.56 4.70
N ALA A 664 -38.73 -4.99 3.88
CA ALA A 664 -38.43 -4.63 2.49
C ALA A 664 -37.35 -3.55 2.40
N ALA A 665 -37.46 -2.48 3.22
CA ALA A 665 -36.45 -1.44 3.29
C ALA A 665 -35.07 -1.95 3.79
N VAL A 666 -35.07 -2.90 4.73
CA VAL A 666 -33.84 -3.58 5.18
C VAL A 666 -33.26 -4.46 4.08
N MET A 667 -34.09 -5.25 3.39
CA MET A 667 -33.64 -6.16 2.32
C MET A 667 -32.99 -5.40 1.18
N GLU A 668 -33.61 -4.32 0.72
CA GLU A 668 -33.08 -3.46 -0.33
C GLU A 668 -31.67 -2.95 0.00
N ARG A 669 -31.48 -2.44 1.20
CA ARG A 669 -30.18 -1.89 1.62
C ARG A 669 -29.14 -2.99 1.81
N LEU A 670 -29.47 -4.09 2.43
CA LEU A 670 -28.55 -5.21 2.60
C LEU A 670 -28.10 -5.79 1.25
N LEU A 671 -29.00 -5.93 0.28
CA LEU A 671 -28.65 -6.36 -1.06
C LEU A 671 -27.64 -5.40 -1.71
N CYS A 672 -27.90 -4.10 -1.69
CA CYS A 672 -27.01 -3.11 -2.30
C CYS A 672 -25.67 -3.00 -1.58
N TRP A 673 -25.65 -2.94 -0.23
CA TRP A 673 -24.41 -2.80 0.53
C TRP A 673 -23.51 -4.04 0.48
N LEU A 674 -24.10 -5.24 0.42
CA LEU A 674 -23.35 -6.49 0.36
C LEU A 674 -22.96 -6.89 -1.07
N ALA A 675 -23.60 -6.35 -2.11
CA ALA A 675 -23.31 -6.70 -3.50
C ALA A 675 -21.82 -6.54 -3.90
N PRO A 676 -21.10 -5.49 -3.47
CA PRO A 676 -19.67 -5.37 -3.76
C PRO A 676 -18.82 -6.47 -3.11
N VAL A 677 -19.28 -7.10 -2.04
CA VAL A 677 -18.54 -8.11 -1.26
C VAL A 677 -19.01 -9.54 -1.59
N MET A 678 -20.31 -9.75 -1.66
CA MET A 678 -20.98 -11.04 -1.89
C MET A 678 -21.77 -11.02 -3.20
N PRO A 679 -21.11 -10.87 -4.37
CA PRO A 679 -21.77 -10.53 -5.63
C PRO A 679 -22.75 -11.59 -6.13
N PHE A 680 -22.47 -12.87 -5.95
CA PHE A 680 -23.32 -13.96 -6.43
C PHE A 680 -24.51 -14.20 -5.50
N THR A 681 -24.27 -14.24 -4.19
CA THR A 681 -25.32 -14.45 -3.18
C THR A 681 -26.35 -13.33 -3.22
N THR A 682 -25.91 -12.07 -3.38
CA THR A 682 -26.83 -10.94 -3.43
C THR A 682 -27.60 -10.87 -4.74
N ASP A 683 -26.98 -11.22 -5.86
CA ASP A 683 -27.66 -11.24 -7.16
C ASP A 683 -28.70 -12.38 -7.24
N GLU A 684 -28.37 -13.58 -6.71
CA GLU A 684 -29.33 -14.67 -6.56
C GLU A 684 -30.50 -14.24 -5.68
N ALA A 685 -30.23 -13.63 -4.51
CA ALA A 685 -31.26 -13.16 -3.61
C ALA A 685 -32.11 -12.02 -4.22
N PHE A 686 -31.50 -11.13 -5.00
CA PHE A 686 -32.20 -10.08 -5.75
C PHE A 686 -33.18 -10.68 -6.77
N GLY A 687 -32.75 -11.69 -7.54
CA GLY A 687 -33.59 -12.37 -8.53
C GLY A 687 -34.82 -13.07 -7.95
N GLU A 688 -34.82 -13.36 -6.66
CA GLU A 688 -35.94 -13.97 -5.92
C GLU A 688 -36.65 -12.99 -4.96
N SER A 689 -36.20 -11.73 -4.89
CA SER A 689 -36.78 -10.72 -4.00
C SER A 689 -37.98 -9.99 -4.63
N HIS A 690 -38.65 -9.17 -3.81
CA HIS A 690 -39.67 -8.21 -4.27
C HIS A 690 -39.13 -7.13 -5.22
N LEU A 691 -37.82 -7.01 -5.38
CA LEU A 691 -37.15 -6.10 -6.30
C LEU A 691 -36.90 -6.74 -7.67
N LYS A 692 -37.24 -8.00 -7.85
CA LYS A 692 -37.09 -8.73 -9.11
C LYS A 692 -37.69 -7.97 -10.29
N GLY A 693 -36.88 -7.75 -11.34
CA GLY A 693 -37.29 -7.04 -12.53
C GLY A 693 -37.16 -5.51 -12.47
N SER A 694 -36.75 -4.94 -11.32
CA SER A 694 -36.45 -3.49 -11.23
C SER A 694 -35.15 -3.13 -11.95
N ALA A 695 -34.21 -4.08 -12.05
CA ALA A 695 -32.99 -3.99 -12.84
C ALA A 695 -32.61 -5.40 -13.37
N PRO A 696 -31.69 -5.51 -14.35
CA PRO A 696 -31.17 -6.80 -14.80
C PRO A 696 -30.35 -7.55 -13.73
N SER A 697 -29.71 -6.80 -12.82
CA SER A 697 -28.87 -7.33 -11.74
C SER A 697 -28.82 -6.33 -10.59
N VAL A 698 -28.60 -6.83 -9.36
CA VAL A 698 -28.35 -5.99 -8.17
C VAL A 698 -27.17 -5.04 -8.37
N HIS A 699 -26.20 -5.42 -9.18
CA HIS A 699 -24.98 -4.63 -9.45
C HIS A 699 -25.24 -3.36 -10.27
N LEU A 700 -26.42 -3.21 -10.83
CA LEU A 700 -26.84 -2.00 -11.55
C LEU A 700 -27.67 -1.06 -10.68
N LEU A 701 -27.97 -1.44 -9.44
CA LEU A 701 -28.65 -0.58 -8.46
C LEU A 701 -27.64 0.34 -7.77
N LEU A 702 -28.12 1.55 -7.44
CA LEU A 702 -27.40 2.44 -6.53
C LEU A 702 -27.78 2.13 -5.08
N PHE A 703 -26.96 2.56 -4.13
CA PHE A 703 -27.32 2.54 -2.73
C PHE A 703 -28.60 3.39 -2.53
N PRO A 704 -29.67 2.80 -1.97
CA PRO A 704 -30.94 3.53 -1.79
C PRO A 704 -30.74 4.76 -0.92
N GLU A 705 -31.41 5.84 -1.25
CA GLU A 705 -31.43 7.00 -0.37
C GLU A 705 -32.21 6.67 0.91
N THR A 706 -31.73 7.21 2.03
CA THR A 706 -32.39 7.04 3.32
C THR A 706 -32.92 8.39 3.80
N PRO A 707 -34.26 8.53 3.95
CA PRO A 707 -34.86 9.77 4.36
C PRO A 707 -34.40 10.26 5.73
N ALA A 708 -34.13 11.56 5.86
CA ALA A 708 -33.74 12.16 7.14
C ALA A 708 -34.83 12.01 8.20
N GLY A 709 -36.10 11.99 7.81
CA GLY A 709 -37.26 11.82 8.70
C GLY A 709 -37.35 10.43 9.35
N TRP A 710 -36.55 9.45 8.94
CA TRP A 710 -36.46 8.18 9.67
C TRP A 710 -35.70 8.33 10.99
N ARG A 711 -34.89 9.37 11.16
CA ARG A 711 -34.13 9.59 12.39
C ARG A 711 -35.01 10.21 13.48
N ASP A 712 -35.13 9.52 14.62
CA ASP A 712 -35.85 9.97 15.81
C ASP A 712 -35.02 9.61 17.06
N ALA A 713 -34.18 10.53 17.48
CA ALA A 713 -33.31 10.34 18.65
C ALA A 713 -34.11 10.19 19.97
N ALA A 714 -35.29 10.83 20.05
CA ALA A 714 -36.13 10.67 21.22
C ALA A 714 -36.72 9.27 21.31
N LEU A 715 -37.15 8.71 20.19
CA LEU A 715 -37.61 7.34 20.07
C LEU A 715 -36.49 6.36 20.40
N ALA A 716 -35.27 6.56 19.90
CA ALA A 716 -34.11 5.74 20.20
C ALA A 716 -33.81 5.69 21.70
N ALA A 717 -33.76 6.84 22.37
CA ALA A 717 -33.55 6.91 23.81
C ALA A 717 -34.69 6.24 24.61
N ARG A 718 -35.92 6.24 24.09
CA ARG A 718 -37.05 5.49 24.67
C ARG A 718 -36.84 3.97 24.54
N TRP A 719 -36.42 3.50 23.35
CA TRP A 719 -36.17 2.07 23.08
C TRP A 719 -34.98 1.52 23.86
N GLU A 720 -33.95 2.29 24.13
CA GLU A 720 -32.86 1.89 25.06
C GLU A 720 -33.41 1.50 26.45
N LYS A 721 -34.36 2.27 26.96
CA LYS A 721 -35.02 1.95 28.25
C LYS A 721 -35.83 0.65 28.18
N ILE A 722 -36.59 0.44 27.10
CA ILE A 722 -37.35 -0.78 26.84
C ILE A 722 -36.41 -1.99 26.77
N PHE A 723 -35.33 -1.92 26.01
CA PHE A 723 -34.36 -3.02 25.89
C PHE A 723 -33.63 -3.30 27.20
N ARG A 724 -33.40 -2.29 28.03
CA ARG A 724 -32.84 -2.48 29.36
C ARG A 724 -33.78 -3.36 30.24
N VAL A 725 -35.08 -3.11 30.21
CA VAL A 725 -36.06 -3.94 30.91
C VAL A 725 -36.16 -5.32 30.30
N ARG A 726 -36.27 -5.41 28.96
CA ARG A 726 -36.33 -6.66 28.20
C ARG A 726 -35.17 -7.60 28.55
N ARG A 727 -33.96 -7.05 28.70
CA ARG A 727 -32.76 -7.83 29.04
C ARG A 727 -32.90 -8.58 30.36
N VAL A 728 -33.47 -7.93 31.38
CA VAL A 728 -33.70 -8.55 32.69
C VAL A 728 -34.77 -9.63 32.57
N VAL A 729 -35.86 -9.34 31.85
CA VAL A 729 -36.95 -10.34 31.63
C VAL A 729 -36.42 -11.55 30.88
N THR A 730 -35.67 -11.35 29.80
CA THR A 730 -35.09 -12.45 29.04
C THR A 730 -34.13 -13.28 29.90
N GLY A 731 -33.31 -12.65 30.75
CA GLY A 731 -32.44 -13.35 31.71
C GLY A 731 -33.23 -14.21 32.70
N ALA A 732 -34.36 -13.71 33.25
CA ALA A 732 -35.23 -14.46 34.13
C ALA A 732 -35.82 -15.69 33.44
N LEU A 733 -36.34 -15.50 32.19
CA LEU A 733 -36.94 -16.59 31.42
C LEU A 733 -35.92 -17.66 31.01
N GLU A 734 -34.66 -17.30 30.79
CA GLU A 734 -33.58 -18.28 30.54
C GLU A 734 -33.31 -19.17 31.76
N VAL A 735 -33.38 -18.61 32.98
CA VAL A 735 -33.27 -19.41 34.21
C VAL A 735 -34.43 -20.42 34.29
N GLU A 736 -35.66 -19.95 34.03
CA GLU A 736 -36.84 -20.84 34.03
C GLU A 736 -36.74 -21.99 33.02
N ARG A 737 -36.19 -21.67 31.81
CA ARG A 737 -35.99 -22.64 30.73
C ARG A 737 -34.88 -23.65 31.09
N ARG A 738 -33.77 -23.18 31.64
CA ARG A 738 -32.64 -24.04 32.08
C ARG A 738 -33.08 -25.02 33.16
N GLU A 739 -33.96 -24.55 34.07
CA GLU A 739 -34.51 -25.36 35.12
C GLU A 739 -35.75 -26.19 34.70
N LYS A 740 -36.10 -26.12 33.39
CA LYS A 740 -37.23 -26.87 32.79
C LYS A 740 -38.61 -26.57 33.42
N ARG A 741 -38.77 -25.36 33.99
CA ARG A 741 -40.08 -24.90 34.47
C ARG A 741 -40.96 -24.38 33.33
N ILE A 742 -40.34 -23.93 32.26
CA ILE A 742 -40.99 -23.61 30.99
C ILE A 742 -40.22 -24.29 29.82
N GLY A 743 -40.91 -24.63 28.75
CA GLY A 743 -40.31 -25.09 27.48
C GLY A 743 -40.08 -23.94 26.50
N ALA A 744 -40.97 -22.97 26.49
CA ALA A 744 -40.91 -21.78 25.63
C ALA A 744 -41.31 -20.52 26.38
N SER A 745 -40.81 -19.36 25.97
CA SER A 745 -41.13 -18.04 26.58
C SER A 745 -42.63 -17.75 26.56
N LEU A 746 -43.38 -18.23 25.56
CA LEU A 746 -44.83 -18.11 25.44
C LEU A 746 -45.59 -18.82 26.54
N GLU A 747 -44.97 -19.73 27.32
CA GLU A 747 -45.58 -20.36 28.51
C GLU A 747 -45.52 -19.45 29.74
N ALA A 748 -44.91 -18.28 29.65
CA ALA A 748 -44.76 -17.34 30.76
C ALA A 748 -45.63 -16.09 30.61
N ALA A 749 -45.99 -15.53 31.80
CA ALA A 749 -46.64 -14.24 31.98
C ALA A 749 -46.01 -13.54 33.20
N PRO A 750 -44.79 -12.99 33.10
CA PRO A 750 -44.03 -12.48 34.23
C PRO A 750 -44.63 -11.18 34.82
N ASP A 751 -44.47 -10.99 36.14
CA ASP A 751 -44.59 -9.68 36.78
C ASP A 751 -43.20 -9.01 36.75
N VAL A 752 -43.13 -7.84 36.19
CA VAL A 752 -41.91 -7.03 36.08
C VAL A 752 -42.01 -5.81 36.99
N ILE A 753 -41.23 -5.81 38.05
CA ILE A 753 -41.22 -4.78 39.07
C ILE A 753 -40.11 -3.77 38.70
N ILE A 754 -40.46 -2.48 38.62
CA ILE A 754 -39.54 -1.43 38.15
C ILE A 754 -39.58 -0.26 39.12
N SER A 755 -38.45 0.16 39.65
CA SER A 755 -38.37 1.27 40.58
C SER A 755 -38.42 2.64 39.90
N ASP A 756 -37.85 2.75 38.73
CA ASP A 756 -37.79 4.00 37.94
C ASP A 756 -39.05 4.16 37.05
N LYS A 757 -39.87 5.18 37.38
CA LYS A 757 -41.07 5.49 36.59
C LYS A 757 -40.76 5.75 35.11
N ALA A 758 -39.59 6.32 34.77
CA ALA A 758 -39.23 6.63 33.39
C ALA A 758 -39.02 5.37 32.54
N LEU A 759 -38.70 4.21 33.16
CA LEU A 759 -38.62 2.91 32.48
C LEU A 759 -40.03 2.35 32.21
N ILE A 760 -40.99 2.54 33.10
CA ILE A 760 -42.39 2.14 32.89
C ILE A 760 -43.03 3.02 31.80
N ASP A 761 -42.86 4.33 31.90
CA ASP A 761 -43.41 5.29 30.94
C ASP A 761 -42.90 5.04 29.52
N ALA A 762 -41.70 4.45 29.36
CA ALA A 762 -41.16 4.05 28.07
C ALA A 762 -42.03 2.98 27.36
N PHE A 763 -42.80 2.20 28.06
CA PHE A 763 -43.73 1.22 27.49
C PHE A 763 -45.09 1.79 27.09
N ALA A 764 -45.35 3.09 27.28
CA ALA A 764 -46.64 3.67 26.94
C ALA A 764 -46.98 3.41 25.46
N GLY A 765 -48.13 2.76 25.20
CA GLY A 765 -48.55 2.40 23.83
C GLY A 765 -47.86 1.17 23.22
N GLU A 766 -46.98 0.50 23.96
CA GLU A 766 -46.34 -0.76 23.54
C GLU A 766 -46.93 -1.95 24.29
N ASP A 767 -47.07 -3.11 23.62
CA ASP A 767 -47.42 -4.37 24.24
C ASP A 767 -46.20 -5.03 24.86
N ALA A 768 -46.07 -4.97 26.20
CA ALA A 768 -44.94 -5.54 26.90
C ALA A 768 -44.82 -7.06 26.71
N ALA A 769 -45.95 -7.79 26.63
CA ALA A 769 -45.94 -9.20 26.38
C ALA A 769 -45.39 -9.57 24.99
N ASP A 770 -45.74 -8.81 24.00
CA ASP A 770 -45.22 -8.95 22.62
C ASP A 770 -43.69 -8.73 22.59
N LEU A 771 -43.23 -7.67 23.26
CA LEU A 771 -41.82 -7.32 23.34
C LEU A 771 -40.96 -8.34 24.10
N PHE A 772 -41.54 -9.00 25.10
CA PHE A 772 -40.87 -10.06 25.88
C PHE A 772 -41.06 -11.45 25.26
N ILE A 773 -41.90 -11.58 24.23
CA ILE A 773 -42.26 -12.84 23.58
C ILE A 773 -42.92 -13.78 24.60
N THR A 774 -43.86 -13.28 25.39
CA THR A 774 -44.63 -14.01 26.43
C THR A 774 -46.12 -13.94 26.12
N SER A 775 -46.93 -14.77 26.79
CA SER A 775 -48.38 -14.75 26.62
C SER A 775 -49.06 -13.65 27.44
N GLY A 776 -48.36 -13.06 28.40
CA GLY A 776 -48.77 -11.92 29.18
C GLY A 776 -47.59 -11.28 29.90
N ALA A 777 -47.72 -10.06 30.35
CA ALA A 777 -46.74 -9.37 31.20
C ALA A 777 -47.42 -8.26 32.01
N VAL A 778 -47.06 -8.11 33.26
CA VAL A 778 -47.54 -7.01 34.10
C VAL A 778 -46.36 -6.14 34.53
N LEU A 779 -46.43 -4.84 34.26
CA LEU A 779 -45.43 -3.89 34.72
C LEU A 779 -45.92 -3.23 36.01
N VAL A 780 -45.16 -3.32 37.12
CA VAL A 780 -45.49 -2.82 38.43
C VAL A 780 -44.45 -1.79 38.89
N GLN A 781 -44.90 -0.61 39.30
CA GLN A 781 -44.00 0.35 39.93
C GLN A 781 -43.85 0.05 41.41
N ALA A 782 -42.63 -0.27 41.89
CA ALA A 782 -42.34 -0.43 43.32
C ALA A 782 -40.85 -0.13 43.60
N ALA A 783 -40.54 0.35 44.81
CA ALA A 783 -39.20 0.73 45.21
C ALA A 783 -38.21 -0.45 45.30
N SER A 784 -38.74 -1.66 45.49
CA SER A 784 -37.93 -2.91 45.56
C SER A 784 -38.72 -4.10 45.06
N GLY A 785 -38.05 -5.12 44.57
CA GLY A 785 -38.66 -6.40 44.22
C GLY A 785 -38.91 -7.30 45.45
N PRO A 786 -39.85 -8.29 45.35
CA PRO A 786 -40.07 -9.26 46.38
C PRO A 786 -38.84 -10.18 46.54
N ALA A 787 -38.76 -10.81 47.74
CA ALA A 787 -37.70 -11.78 48.00
C ALA A 787 -37.71 -12.93 46.95
N GLY A 788 -36.58 -13.25 46.39
CA GLY A 788 -36.42 -14.31 45.37
C GLY A 788 -36.75 -13.88 43.93
N ALA A 789 -37.11 -12.60 43.68
CA ALA A 789 -37.25 -12.10 42.31
C ALA A 789 -35.90 -12.07 41.62
N PHE A 790 -35.88 -12.39 40.31
CA PHE A 790 -34.68 -12.32 39.49
C PHE A 790 -34.28 -10.85 39.19
N ALA A 791 -33.00 -10.56 39.30
CA ALA A 791 -32.44 -9.25 38.96
C ALA A 791 -31.03 -9.45 38.35
N LEU A 792 -30.52 -8.43 37.65
CA LEU A 792 -29.16 -8.36 37.13
C LEU A 792 -28.40 -7.26 37.91
N ASP A 793 -27.18 -7.56 38.35
CA ASP A 793 -26.36 -6.64 39.15
C ASP A 793 -26.02 -5.37 38.37
N ASP A 794 -25.79 -5.48 37.06
CA ASP A 794 -25.48 -4.38 36.18
C ASP A 794 -26.72 -3.60 35.69
N THR A 795 -27.91 -4.03 36.10
CA THR A 795 -29.20 -3.38 35.75
C THR A 795 -30.07 -3.18 36.96
N PRO A 796 -29.66 -2.36 37.96
CA PRO A 796 -30.38 -2.19 39.20
C PRO A 796 -31.74 -1.54 38.99
N GLY A 797 -32.68 -1.86 39.92
CA GLY A 797 -34.00 -1.25 39.92
C GLY A 797 -35.05 -1.98 39.07
N ILE A 798 -34.72 -3.15 38.54
CA ILE A 798 -35.63 -4.01 37.77
C ILE A 798 -35.57 -5.42 38.36
N TRP A 799 -36.75 -5.93 38.72
CA TRP A 799 -36.89 -7.30 39.25
C TRP A 799 -37.99 -8.03 38.48
N VAL A 800 -37.79 -9.33 38.25
CA VAL A 800 -38.75 -10.16 37.50
C VAL A 800 -39.18 -11.35 38.36
N VAL A 801 -40.50 -11.50 38.52
CA VAL A 801 -41.11 -12.70 39.09
C VAL A 801 -41.68 -13.53 37.96
N PRO A 802 -41.03 -14.63 37.55
CA PRO A 802 -41.57 -15.51 36.54
C PRO A 802 -42.88 -16.15 36.98
N ARG A 803 -43.87 -16.16 36.07
CA ARG A 803 -45.15 -16.85 36.26
C ARG A 803 -45.48 -17.63 35.02
N LEU A 804 -46.18 -18.77 35.19
CA LEU A 804 -46.77 -19.46 34.08
C LEU A 804 -47.98 -18.69 33.54
N ALA A 805 -48.15 -18.68 32.24
CA ALA A 805 -49.27 -18.06 31.60
C ALA A 805 -50.56 -18.83 31.87
N PRO A 806 -51.64 -18.14 32.31
CA PRO A 806 -52.93 -18.81 32.56
C PRO A 806 -53.66 -19.13 31.26
N GLY A 807 -54.60 -20.08 31.32
CA GLY A 807 -55.47 -20.39 30.21
C GLY A 807 -55.02 -21.60 29.37
N ILE A 808 -55.43 -21.62 28.12
CA ILE A 808 -55.14 -22.71 27.18
C ILE A 808 -54.19 -22.23 26.07
N LYS A 809 -53.42 -23.15 25.53
CA LYS A 809 -52.49 -22.86 24.43
C LYS A 809 -53.24 -22.70 23.11
N CYS A 810 -53.13 -21.56 22.49
CA CYS A 810 -53.63 -21.32 21.13
C CYS A 810 -52.94 -22.25 20.10
N ARG A 811 -53.75 -22.95 19.30
CA ARG A 811 -53.25 -23.88 18.26
C ARG A 811 -52.52 -23.20 17.10
N ARG A 812 -52.74 -21.89 16.87
CA ARG A 812 -52.14 -21.15 15.79
C ARG A 812 -50.91 -20.36 16.25
N SER A 813 -51.02 -19.44 17.20
CA SER A 813 -49.92 -18.56 17.67
C SER A 813 -49.12 -19.13 18.82
N TRP A 814 -49.58 -20.24 19.44
CA TRP A 814 -48.99 -20.89 20.61
C TRP A 814 -48.98 -20.03 21.88
N LYS A 815 -49.55 -18.82 21.86
CA LYS A 815 -49.79 -18.00 23.04
C LYS A 815 -50.87 -18.66 23.93
N TYR A 816 -50.76 -18.50 25.25
CA TYR A 816 -51.80 -18.92 26.20
C TYR A 816 -52.82 -17.78 26.31
N PHE A 817 -54.13 -18.16 26.37
CA PHE A 817 -55.19 -17.18 26.43
C PHE A 817 -56.37 -17.75 27.24
N ASP A 818 -57.22 -16.85 27.79
CA ASP A 818 -58.44 -17.26 28.49
C ASP A 818 -59.45 -17.82 27.48
N PRO A 819 -59.85 -19.12 27.62
CA PRO A 819 -60.83 -19.74 26.73
C PRO A 819 -62.19 -19.05 26.73
N ALA A 820 -62.54 -18.32 27.81
CA ALA A 820 -63.77 -17.53 27.87
C ALA A 820 -63.79 -16.38 26.87
N THR A 821 -62.65 -15.93 26.36
CA THR A 821 -62.49 -14.86 25.37
C THR A 821 -62.55 -15.40 23.93
N ALA A 822 -62.60 -16.72 23.72
CA ALA A 822 -62.64 -17.31 22.41
C ALA A 822 -63.84 -16.90 21.59
N MET A 823 -63.62 -16.61 20.29
CA MET A 823 -64.72 -16.25 19.40
C MET A 823 -65.63 -17.46 19.08
N PRO A 824 -66.94 -17.24 18.89
CA PRO A 824 -67.84 -18.30 18.47
C PRO A 824 -67.32 -19.02 17.18
N GLY A 825 -67.28 -20.35 17.23
CA GLY A 825 -66.72 -21.18 16.14
C GLY A 825 -65.22 -21.39 16.19
N PHE A 826 -64.44 -20.71 17.11
CA PHE A 826 -62.98 -20.79 17.21
C PHE A 826 -62.52 -21.02 18.66
N PRO A 827 -62.87 -22.16 19.32
CA PRO A 827 -62.66 -22.32 20.76
C PRO A 827 -61.16 -22.48 21.14
N ASP A 828 -60.32 -22.89 20.20
CA ASP A 828 -58.90 -23.28 20.45
C ASP A 828 -57.89 -22.25 19.94
N ILE A 829 -58.33 -21.08 19.48
CA ILE A 829 -57.43 -20.00 19.04
C ILE A 829 -57.82 -18.66 19.65
N THR A 830 -56.85 -17.74 19.72
CA THR A 830 -57.08 -16.39 20.26
C THR A 830 -58.08 -15.62 19.41
N PRO A 831 -58.80 -14.62 19.96
CA PRO A 831 -59.68 -13.73 19.18
C PRO A 831 -58.95 -13.13 17.95
N ARG A 832 -57.74 -12.65 18.09
CA ARG A 832 -56.92 -12.14 17.01
C ARG A 832 -56.73 -13.21 15.90
N ASP A 833 -56.34 -14.41 16.27
CA ASP A 833 -56.13 -15.51 15.32
C ASP A 833 -57.41 -15.89 14.61
N ALA A 834 -58.56 -15.81 15.32
CA ALA A 834 -59.88 -16.06 14.70
C ALA A 834 -60.28 -14.98 13.69
N LEU A 835 -59.97 -13.69 13.99
CA LEU A 835 -60.16 -12.60 13.02
C LEU A 835 -59.34 -12.80 11.75
N ALA A 836 -58.07 -13.21 11.89
CA ALA A 836 -57.22 -13.48 10.75
C ALA A 836 -57.73 -14.63 9.87
N VAL A 837 -58.29 -15.71 10.47
CA VAL A 837 -58.92 -16.81 9.72
C VAL A 837 -60.16 -16.33 9.03
N LYS A 838 -61.02 -15.57 9.72
CA LYS A 838 -62.25 -15.00 9.10
C LYS A 838 -61.92 -14.09 7.93
N ALA A 839 -60.91 -13.24 8.04
CA ALA A 839 -60.46 -12.40 6.93
C ALA A 839 -59.97 -13.21 5.71
N TRP A 840 -59.27 -14.32 5.98
CA TRP A 840 -58.85 -15.23 4.92
C TRP A 840 -60.05 -15.89 4.22
N ASP A 841 -60.99 -16.44 5.00
CA ASP A 841 -62.19 -17.10 4.45
C ASP A 841 -63.09 -16.09 3.69
N GLY A 842 -63.23 -14.87 4.21
CA GLY A 842 -64.00 -13.80 3.57
C GLY A 842 -63.39 -13.27 2.28
N ALA A 843 -62.07 -13.35 2.11
CA ALA A 843 -61.38 -13.01 0.89
C ALA A 843 -61.40 -14.11 -0.19
N ALA A 844 -61.60 -15.36 0.23
CA ALA A 844 -61.68 -16.52 -0.66
C ALA A 844 -63.07 -16.74 -1.29
N GLY A 845 -64.11 -16.04 -0.78
CA GLY A 845 -65.48 -16.02 -1.34
C GLY A 845 -65.72 -14.75 -2.16
#